data_64416228959322e46c66baee7227eaa2
#
_entry.id   64416228959322e46c66baee7227eaa2
#
_cell.length_a   1.000
_cell.length_b   1.000
_cell.length_c   1.000
_cell.angle_alpha   90.00
_cell.angle_beta   90.00
_cell.angle_gamma   90.00
#
_symmetry.space_group_name_H-M   'P 1'
#
loop_
_entity.id
_entity.type
_entity.pdbx_description
1 polymer ?
#
loop_
_entity_poly.entity_id
_entity_poly.type
_entity_poly.pdbx_seq_one_letter_code
_entity_poly.pdbx_strand_id
1 'polypeptide(L)'
;MADITKEYLALRDQYIESRFARLNPVQRQAVFATEGPLLILAGAGSGKTTVLVNRIANIIRFGSAHGSTELPRPVTEADLNDLRNAVAAGRDLPRETAYLAVRPARPWNVLAITFTNKAAGELKERLRAMLGDTLGGDVNASTFHSACVRMLRRDAERIGFPKSFTIYDSDDQQRVIKQIYKDLMIDDKFLPVKSAIGQISSFKDKLLSAEDVAGEPFANTKAQLVSKIYTAYAGRLKAAGAMDFDDLIFHTVKLLQNDAEAREYYQNRFRYVVVDEYQDTSIAQFHLVRLLAGGTNNVCVVGDDDQSIYKFRGATIENILNFEKVFTGAKTIRLEQNYRSTANILNAANSVIKNNMGRKGKTLWTDHGDGEKVHHYTATNEQDEASHIADVIGEHLREGASLKDHAVLYRMNAQSNPIETYFARAGIPYRIVGGQRFFDRKEVKDINSYLAVIVNPRDDVRLRRIINEPARKIGMTTIEKIGELAASKGVPMMEIIAHVRDYPELQRAAAALERFYEMYRELCDLSVSEPLDQFVGDVIAKSGYEAMLKAMKEEGETRRENLGQLVSSIKTYADQNGEDATLSGFLEEVALISDLDSYDNDADSVTMMTIHSAMGLEFPYVFVVGMEDGIFPGEMAKYNEEDMEEERRLCYVAITRAKKELYLSTSRTRMIFGQTRRNPPSAFLSEIDPGLLDETQSPELTGYGGGFGAGYGSYSTNVPGGRSGYSGASRGYLNSEYNARPRGGFGGGYSSGFASGGHESPNSYGGRHQVQSTGFGSGYGRSRSAGNTAPAGAGTSTLAGAPSAAPQKKAAAASYAAGDIVEHRVFGRGKVLKATPIAGDCIVEIQFDRVGVKKTMANYAPLKKVEE
;
A
#
# COMPACT_ATOMS: atom_id res chain seq x y z
N MET A 1 -11.77 57.49 14.52
CA MET A 1 -12.20 56.30 13.76
C MET A 1 -11.02 55.61 13.05
N ALA A 2 -10.17 56.30 12.29
CA ALA A 2 -9.03 55.66 11.61
C ALA A 2 -8.03 54.95 12.59
N ASP A 3 -7.84 55.52 13.74
CA ASP A 3 -6.91 55.03 14.77
C ASP A 3 -7.45 53.75 15.49
N ILE A 4 -8.75 53.76 15.82
CA ILE A 4 -9.45 52.58 16.38
C ILE A 4 -9.41 51.38 15.42
N THR A 5 -9.65 51.65 14.12
CA THR A 5 -9.62 50.57 13.12
C THR A 5 -8.22 49.98 12.97
N LYS A 6 -7.18 50.81 12.95
CA LYS A 6 -5.81 50.34 12.83
C LYS A 6 -5.40 49.46 14.02
N GLU A 7 -5.73 49.89 15.23
CA GLU A 7 -5.45 49.13 16.43
C GLU A 7 -6.24 47.82 16.46
N TYR A 8 -7.53 47.85 16.09
CA TYR A 8 -8.35 46.67 16.00
C TYR A 8 -7.77 45.65 15.03
N LEU A 9 -7.31 46.05 13.84
CA LEU A 9 -6.70 45.16 12.84
C LEU A 9 -5.44 44.53 13.41
N ALA A 10 -4.58 45.27 14.09
CA ALA A 10 -3.36 44.74 14.72
C ALA A 10 -3.69 43.70 15.81
N LEU A 11 -4.65 44.03 16.69
CA LEU A 11 -5.09 43.11 17.73
C LEU A 11 -5.82 41.86 17.17
N ARG A 12 -6.57 42.02 16.07
CA ARG A 12 -7.20 40.92 15.37
C ARG A 12 -6.14 39.89 14.87
N ASP A 13 -5.12 40.41 14.21
CA ASP A 13 -4.04 39.55 13.70
C ASP A 13 -3.29 38.87 14.86
N GLN A 14 -2.98 39.61 15.93
CA GLN A 14 -2.37 39.06 17.13
C GLN A 14 -3.24 37.99 17.81
N TYR A 15 -4.56 38.21 17.88
CA TYR A 15 -5.51 37.22 18.39
C TYR A 15 -5.51 35.96 17.53
N ILE A 16 -5.64 36.11 16.20
CA ILE A 16 -5.63 34.97 15.28
C ILE A 16 -4.30 34.23 15.38
N GLU A 17 -3.16 34.88 15.39
CA GLU A 17 -1.85 34.26 15.54
C GLU A 17 -1.71 33.47 16.84
N SER A 18 -2.29 33.98 17.94
CA SER A 18 -2.27 33.28 19.22
C SER A 18 -2.96 31.92 19.21
N ARG A 19 -3.97 31.71 18.34
CA ARG A 19 -4.69 30.46 18.19
C ARG A 19 -3.86 29.38 17.48
N PHE A 20 -2.83 29.80 16.76
CA PHE A 20 -1.91 28.93 16.02
C PHE A 20 -0.46 29.02 16.54
N ALA A 21 -0.29 29.46 17.80
CA ALA A 21 1.03 29.67 18.41
C ALA A 21 1.88 28.39 18.52
N ARG A 22 1.25 27.21 18.52
CA ARG A 22 1.95 25.89 18.56
C ARG A 22 2.65 25.55 17.24
N LEU A 23 2.30 26.22 16.15
CA LEU A 23 2.89 26.02 14.83
C LEU A 23 4.18 26.84 14.71
N ASN A 24 5.15 26.30 13.97
CA ASN A 24 6.33 27.09 13.63
C ASN A 24 5.98 28.22 12.63
N PRO A 25 6.87 29.20 12.41
CA PRO A 25 6.58 30.34 11.54
C PRO A 25 6.17 29.95 10.12
N VAL A 26 6.81 28.95 9.53
CA VAL A 26 6.52 28.49 8.15
C VAL A 26 5.17 27.77 8.07
N GLN A 27 4.86 26.95 9.07
CA GLN A 27 3.55 26.30 9.19
C GLN A 27 2.44 27.34 9.35
N ARG A 28 2.63 28.40 10.16
CA ARG A 28 1.67 29.52 10.29
C ARG A 28 1.48 30.26 8.98
N GLN A 29 2.55 30.51 8.22
CA GLN A 29 2.46 31.12 6.89
C GLN A 29 1.54 30.28 5.97
N ALA A 30 1.65 28.95 5.99
CA ALA A 30 0.79 28.07 5.22
C ALA A 30 -0.68 28.09 5.69
N VAL A 31 -0.91 28.23 7.00
CA VAL A 31 -2.27 28.33 7.58
C VAL A 31 -2.95 29.65 7.18
N PHE A 32 -2.22 30.75 7.15
CA PHE A 32 -2.78 32.08 6.89
C PHE A 32 -2.90 32.41 5.38
N ALA A 33 -2.24 31.67 4.49
CA ALA A 33 -2.38 31.86 3.04
C ALA A 33 -3.72 31.27 2.53
N THR A 34 -4.87 31.82 2.89
CA THR A 34 -6.19 31.21 2.70
C THR A 34 -6.69 31.20 1.26
N GLU A 35 -6.38 32.23 0.47
CA GLU A 35 -6.91 32.43 -0.87
C GLU A 35 -5.89 32.12 -1.96
N GLY A 36 -6.39 31.63 -3.10
CA GLY A 36 -5.60 31.27 -4.27
C GLY A 36 -4.94 29.89 -4.20
N PRO A 37 -4.25 29.48 -5.27
CA PRO A 37 -3.61 28.19 -5.31
C PRO A 37 -2.37 28.15 -4.41
N LEU A 38 -2.26 27.10 -3.60
CA LEU A 38 -1.16 26.89 -2.67
C LEU A 38 -0.61 25.47 -2.77
N LEU A 39 0.69 25.34 -2.99
CA LEU A 39 1.44 24.11 -2.83
C LEU A 39 2.19 24.16 -1.49
N ILE A 40 1.91 23.21 -0.60
CA ILE A 40 2.68 22.98 0.61
C ILE A 40 3.59 21.78 0.33
N LEU A 41 4.85 22.06 0.02
CA LEU A 41 5.86 21.05 -0.21
C LEU A 41 6.44 20.64 1.14
N ALA A 42 5.98 19.51 1.67
CA ALA A 42 6.16 19.13 3.06
C ALA A 42 6.92 17.81 3.16
N GLY A 43 8.13 17.83 3.69
CA GLY A 43 8.93 16.63 3.88
C GLY A 43 8.33 15.64 4.88
N ALA A 44 8.93 14.45 4.96
CA ALA A 44 8.52 13.44 5.93
C ALA A 44 8.55 14.03 7.35
N GLY A 45 7.55 13.71 8.18
CA GLY A 45 7.50 14.14 9.59
C GLY A 45 7.41 15.65 9.84
N SER A 46 7.14 16.47 8.82
CA SER A 46 7.06 17.95 8.95
C SER A 46 5.72 18.48 9.45
N GLY A 47 4.78 17.60 9.78
CA GLY A 47 3.46 17.98 10.28
C GLY A 47 2.46 18.36 9.20
N LYS A 48 2.51 17.75 8.01
CA LYS A 48 1.56 17.92 6.88
C LYS A 48 0.11 18.01 7.34
N THR A 49 -0.37 16.97 7.98
CA THR A 49 -1.77 16.88 8.46
C THR A 49 -2.09 17.96 9.50
N THR A 50 -1.13 18.30 10.37
CA THR A 50 -1.31 19.38 11.37
C THR A 50 -1.55 20.72 10.68
N VAL A 51 -0.74 21.06 9.68
CA VAL A 51 -0.92 22.30 8.90
C VAL A 51 -2.26 22.30 8.17
N LEU A 52 -2.63 21.17 7.57
CA LEU A 52 -3.89 21.02 6.84
C LEU A 52 -5.11 21.26 7.73
N VAL A 53 -5.16 20.58 8.91
CA VAL A 53 -6.24 20.75 9.90
C VAL A 53 -6.34 22.20 10.37
N ASN A 54 -5.21 22.82 10.75
CA ASN A 54 -5.18 24.20 11.22
C ASN A 54 -5.58 25.20 10.12
N ARG A 55 -5.19 24.94 8.87
CA ARG A 55 -5.60 25.77 7.73
C ARG A 55 -7.11 25.70 7.49
N ILE A 56 -7.70 24.49 7.48
CA ILE A 56 -9.14 24.32 7.34
C ILE A 56 -9.88 25.01 8.49
N ALA A 57 -9.40 24.85 9.70
CA ALA A 57 -9.98 25.52 10.87
C ALA A 57 -9.89 27.04 10.75
N ASN A 58 -8.77 27.60 10.30
CA ASN A 58 -8.60 29.01 10.05
C ASN A 58 -9.59 29.55 8.99
N ILE A 59 -9.74 28.82 7.87
CA ILE A 59 -10.68 29.19 6.79
C ILE A 59 -12.13 29.23 7.30
N ILE A 60 -12.53 28.30 8.18
CA ILE A 60 -13.89 28.22 8.72
C ILE A 60 -14.11 29.27 9.82
N ARG A 61 -13.14 29.49 10.73
CA ARG A 61 -13.28 30.40 11.87
C ARG A 61 -13.10 31.86 11.46
N PHE A 62 -12.06 32.14 10.67
CA PHE A 62 -11.62 33.49 10.42
C PHE A 62 -11.64 33.93 8.93
N GLY A 63 -11.73 32.94 8.02
CA GLY A 63 -11.67 33.19 6.57
C GLY A 63 -10.36 33.84 6.15
N SER A 64 -10.45 34.97 5.43
CA SER A 64 -9.30 35.76 4.98
C SER A 64 -8.97 36.93 5.91
N ALA A 65 -9.27 36.83 7.21
CA ALA A 65 -9.14 37.95 8.14
C ALA A 65 -7.69 38.33 8.45
N HIS A 66 -6.78 37.37 8.60
CA HIS A 66 -5.38 37.64 8.94
C HIS A 66 -4.69 38.45 7.85
N GLY A 67 -4.10 39.59 8.22
CA GLY A 67 -3.45 40.54 7.30
C GLY A 67 -4.40 41.31 6.37
N SER A 68 -5.72 41.16 6.50
CA SER A 68 -6.71 41.87 5.70
C SER A 68 -7.04 43.21 6.32
N THR A 69 -7.34 44.18 5.48
CA THR A 69 -7.89 45.50 5.92
C THR A 69 -9.42 45.50 5.95
N GLU A 70 -10.06 44.44 5.44
CA GLU A 70 -11.53 44.33 5.47
C GLU A 70 -12.02 44.09 6.90
N LEU A 71 -13.19 44.70 7.20
CA LEU A 71 -13.87 44.53 8.48
C LEU A 71 -15.18 43.76 8.28
N PRO A 72 -15.53 42.85 9.17
CA PRO A 72 -16.81 42.12 9.09
C PRO A 72 -18.00 43.08 9.31
N ARG A 73 -17.82 44.14 10.07
CA ARG A 73 -18.74 45.21 10.38
C ARG A 73 -18.00 46.42 10.92
N PRO A 74 -18.64 47.62 11.04
CA PRO A 74 -18.05 48.77 11.72
C PRO A 74 -17.60 48.38 13.15
N VAL A 75 -16.38 48.77 13.50
CA VAL A 75 -15.76 48.44 14.80
C VAL A 75 -16.17 49.52 15.81
N THR A 76 -16.58 49.09 16.98
CA THR A 76 -16.89 49.92 18.14
C THR A 76 -15.75 49.89 19.16
N GLU A 77 -15.72 50.91 20.10
CA GLU A 77 -14.77 50.86 21.21
C GLU A 77 -14.98 49.65 22.13
N ALA A 78 -16.21 49.16 22.28
CA ALA A 78 -16.52 47.97 23.03
C ALA A 78 -15.85 46.75 22.38
N ASP A 79 -15.93 46.59 21.04
CA ASP A 79 -15.26 45.49 20.29
C ASP A 79 -13.74 45.53 20.50
N LEU A 80 -13.17 46.75 20.45
CA LEU A 80 -11.73 46.94 20.65
C LEU A 80 -11.30 46.50 22.08
N ASN A 81 -12.07 46.91 23.10
CA ASN A 81 -11.80 46.56 24.49
C ASN A 81 -11.95 45.08 24.76
N ASP A 82 -12.98 44.41 24.20
CA ASP A 82 -13.16 42.99 24.30
C ASP A 82 -11.97 42.24 23.68
N LEU A 83 -11.52 42.67 22.51
CA LEU A 83 -10.39 42.10 21.81
C LEU A 83 -9.06 42.29 22.57
N ARG A 84 -8.81 43.50 23.11
CA ARG A 84 -7.65 43.79 24.00
C ARG A 84 -7.65 42.86 25.20
N ASN A 85 -8.79 42.75 25.87
CA ASN A 85 -8.93 41.87 27.05
C ASN A 85 -8.73 40.39 26.70
N ALA A 86 -9.25 39.95 25.57
CA ALA A 86 -9.07 38.57 25.09
C ALA A 86 -7.59 38.26 24.77
N VAL A 87 -6.91 39.15 24.06
CA VAL A 87 -5.48 39.03 23.72
C VAL A 87 -4.64 39.07 25.00
N ALA A 88 -4.87 40.04 25.89
CA ALA A 88 -4.11 40.17 27.14
C ALA A 88 -4.30 38.96 28.09
N ALA A 89 -5.51 38.40 28.16
CA ALA A 89 -5.85 37.26 29.00
C ALA A 89 -5.60 35.91 28.34
N GLY A 90 -5.26 35.86 27.04
CA GLY A 90 -5.10 34.59 26.28
C GLY A 90 -6.39 33.78 26.16
N ARG A 91 -7.56 34.40 26.34
CA ARG A 91 -8.86 33.71 26.37
C ARG A 91 -9.58 33.77 25.01
N ASP A 92 -10.52 32.83 24.84
CA ASP A 92 -11.39 32.80 23.66
C ASP A 92 -12.43 33.92 23.72
N LEU A 93 -12.70 34.50 22.56
CA LEU A 93 -13.79 35.49 22.39
C LEU A 93 -15.10 34.71 22.15
N PRO A 94 -16.17 35.05 22.93
CA PRO A 94 -17.50 34.55 22.59
C PRO A 94 -17.90 35.05 21.19
N ARG A 95 -18.34 34.11 20.32
CA ARG A 95 -18.73 34.46 18.93
C ARG A 95 -17.63 35.13 18.12
N GLU A 96 -16.38 34.70 18.27
CA GLU A 96 -15.19 35.26 17.58
C GLU A 96 -15.40 35.46 16.08
N THR A 97 -16.07 34.48 15.38
CA THR A 97 -16.36 34.57 13.96
C THR A 97 -17.18 35.83 13.59
N ALA A 98 -18.16 36.24 14.40
CA ALA A 98 -18.97 37.40 14.12
C ALA A 98 -18.19 38.72 14.25
N TYR A 99 -17.13 38.73 15.04
CA TYR A 99 -16.32 39.93 15.30
C TYR A 99 -15.10 40.04 14.38
N LEU A 100 -14.44 38.90 14.11
CA LEU A 100 -13.11 38.88 13.52
C LEU A 100 -13.07 38.35 12.08
N ALA A 101 -14.00 37.49 11.69
CA ALA A 101 -13.93 36.81 10.43
C ALA A 101 -14.21 37.71 9.22
N VAL A 102 -13.45 37.49 8.17
CA VAL A 102 -13.65 38.10 6.86
C VAL A 102 -13.91 36.96 5.87
N ARG A 103 -15.12 36.94 5.30
CA ARG A 103 -15.55 35.91 4.32
C ARG A 103 -15.27 34.48 4.77
N PRO A 104 -15.65 34.06 6.00
CA PRO A 104 -15.41 32.72 6.48
C PRO A 104 -16.14 31.69 5.60
N ALA A 105 -15.51 30.54 5.36
CA ALA A 105 -16.16 29.45 4.66
C ALA A 105 -17.11 28.70 5.58
N ARG A 106 -18.23 28.25 5.03
CA ARG A 106 -19.06 27.25 5.73
C ARG A 106 -18.37 25.89 5.66
N PRO A 107 -18.46 25.03 6.69
CA PRO A 107 -17.77 23.73 6.68
C PRO A 107 -18.00 22.90 5.42
N TRP A 108 -19.23 22.83 4.93
CA TRP A 108 -19.59 22.11 3.70
C TRP A 108 -19.06 22.72 2.40
N ASN A 109 -18.47 23.95 2.44
CA ASN A 109 -17.76 24.54 1.31
C ASN A 109 -16.29 24.08 1.20
N VAL A 110 -15.81 23.30 2.16
CA VAL A 110 -14.45 22.74 2.15
C VAL A 110 -14.54 21.26 1.76
N LEU A 111 -13.87 20.91 0.69
CA LEU A 111 -13.63 19.53 0.28
C LEU A 111 -12.17 19.18 0.59
N ALA A 112 -11.96 18.29 1.55
CA ALA A 112 -10.63 17.79 1.92
C ALA A 112 -10.48 16.33 1.47
N ILE A 113 -9.54 16.08 0.59
CA ILE A 113 -9.32 14.77 -0.04
C ILE A 113 -8.04 14.15 0.49
N THR A 114 -8.12 12.87 0.86
CA THR A 114 -7.00 12.04 1.30
C THR A 114 -6.96 10.73 0.49
N PHE A 115 -5.91 9.91 0.66
CA PHE A 115 -5.79 8.64 -0.06
C PHE A 115 -6.46 7.47 0.64
N THR A 116 -6.57 7.49 1.99
CA THR A 116 -7.15 6.39 2.78
C THR A 116 -8.32 6.88 3.63
N ASN A 117 -9.27 6.00 3.91
CA ASN A 117 -10.39 6.29 4.80
C ASN A 117 -9.92 6.58 6.22
N LYS A 118 -8.87 5.89 6.69
CA LYS A 118 -8.24 6.16 7.99
C LYS A 118 -7.75 7.61 8.08
N ALA A 119 -7.01 8.09 7.08
CA ALA A 119 -6.53 9.48 7.05
C ALA A 119 -7.70 10.48 6.99
N ALA A 120 -8.77 10.17 6.24
CA ALA A 120 -9.98 10.99 6.21
C ALA A 120 -10.71 11.01 7.56
N GLY A 121 -10.78 9.86 8.25
CA GLY A 121 -11.32 9.73 9.60
C GLY A 121 -10.52 10.55 10.61
N GLU A 122 -9.19 10.38 10.65
CA GLU A 122 -8.31 11.16 11.52
C GLU A 122 -8.42 12.68 11.27
N LEU A 123 -8.52 13.07 10.00
CA LEU A 123 -8.70 14.48 9.64
C LEU A 123 -10.01 15.01 10.22
N LYS A 124 -11.12 14.26 10.10
CA LYS A 124 -12.42 14.63 10.69
C LYS A 124 -12.36 14.72 12.22
N GLU A 125 -11.76 13.75 12.89
CA GLU A 125 -11.63 13.75 14.35
C GLU A 125 -10.85 14.96 14.84
N ARG A 126 -9.72 15.28 14.20
CA ARG A 126 -8.91 16.45 14.54
C ARG A 126 -9.67 17.76 14.27
N LEU A 127 -10.47 17.82 13.21
CA LEU A 127 -11.34 18.98 12.94
C LEU A 127 -12.47 19.11 13.96
N ARG A 128 -13.09 18.00 14.38
CA ARG A 128 -14.08 17.99 15.47
C ARG A 128 -13.48 18.47 16.79
N ALA A 129 -12.29 17.99 17.14
CA ALA A 129 -11.58 18.41 18.34
C ALA A 129 -11.26 19.93 18.31
N MET A 130 -11.03 20.52 17.14
CA MET A 130 -10.65 21.92 17.02
C MET A 130 -11.84 22.88 16.81
N LEU A 131 -12.89 22.44 16.11
CA LEU A 131 -14.04 23.27 15.70
C LEU A 131 -15.34 22.92 16.46
N GLY A 132 -15.34 21.82 17.22
CA GLY A 132 -16.54 21.21 17.79
C GLY A 132 -17.22 20.24 16.82
N ASP A 133 -18.08 19.38 17.36
CA ASP A 133 -18.68 18.26 16.61
C ASP A 133 -19.48 18.71 15.38
N THR A 134 -20.27 19.81 15.51
CA THR A 134 -21.11 20.30 14.42
C THR A 134 -20.25 20.84 13.26
N LEU A 135 -19.39 21.83 13.53
CA LEU A 135 -18.61 22.47 12.46
C LEU A 135 -17.55 21.53 11.89
N GLY A 136 -16.87 20.75 12.74
CA GLY A 136 -15.85 19.79 12.30
C GLY A 136 -16.47 18.60 11.57
N GLY A 137 -17.68 18.17 11.97
CA GLY A 137 -18.39 17.06 11.33
C GLY A 137 -18.91 17.37 9.92
N ASP A 138 -19.29 18.63 9.67
CA ASP A 138 -19.84 19.08 8.39
C ASP A 138 -18.79 19.31 7.29
N VAL A 139 -17.49 19.22 7.59
CA VAL A 139 -16.43 19.31 6.59
C VAL A 139 -16.44 18.05 5.71
N ASN A 140 -16.40 18.22 4.39
CA ASN A 140 -16.37 17.10 3.45
C ASN A 140 -14.95 16.51 3.36
N ALA A 141 -14.52 15.76 4.39
CA ALA A 141 -13.27 15.01 4.35
C ALA A 141 -13.54 13.57 3.89
N SER A 142 -12.82 13.11 2.86
CA SER A 142 -13.00 11.77 2.27
C SER A 142 -11.87 11.40 1.32
N THR A 143 -11.85 10.15 0.86
CA THR A 143 -10.97 9.74 -0.25
C THR A 143 -11.49 10.25 -1.60
N PHE A 144 -10.62 10.23 -2.63
CA PHE A 144 -11.04 10.55 -4.01
C PHE A 144 -12.25 9.72 -4.43
N HIS A 145 -12.19 8.41 -4.24
CA HIS A 145 -13.25 7.49 -4.61
C HIS A 145 -14.56 7.78 -3.86
N SER A 146 -14.48 7.98 -2.54
CA SER A 146 -15.67 8.31 -1.73
C SER A 146 -16.31 9.64 -2.16
N ALA A 147 -15.51 10.64 -2.54
CA ALA A 147 -16.02 11.89 -3.06
C ALA A 147 -16.73 11.69 -4.41
N CYS A 148 -16.12 10.92 -5.33
CA CYS A 148 -16.69 10.57 -6.63
C CYS A 148 -17.99 9.78 -6.49
N VAL A 149 -18.02 8.77 -5.60
CA VAL A 149 -19.24 8.00 -5.34
C VAL A 149 -20.40 8.91 -4.92
N ARG A 150 -20.17 9.84 -3.96
CA ARG A 150 -21.22 10.78 -3.54
C ARG A 150 -21.73 11.68 -4.68
N MET A 151 -20.80 12.12 -5.56
CA MET A 151 -21.18 12.92 -6.73
C MET A 151 -22.00 12.07 -7.72
N LEU A 152 -21.55 10.87 -8.01
CA LEU A 152 -22.21 9.95 -8.95
C LEU A 152 -23.56 9.45 -8.41
N ARG A 153 -23.70 9.19 -7.10
CA ARG A 153 -25.01 8.84 -6.50
C ARG A 153 -26.06 9.91 -6.74
N ARG A 154 -25.65 11.17 -6.85
CA ARG A 154 -26.56 12.25 -7.20
C ARG A 154 -26.80 12.34 -8.71
N ASP A 155 -25.75 12.28 -9.53
CA ASP A 155 -25.77 12.72 -10.92
C ASP A 155 -25.48 11.60 -11.95
N ALA A 156 -25.37 10.32 -11.55
CA ALA A 156 -25.04 9.20 -12.45
C ALA A 156 -26.02 9.05 -13.62
N GLU A 157 -27.30 9.40 -13.44
CA GLU A 157 -28.32 9.34 -14.50
C GLU A 157 -27.98 10.25 -15.69
N ARG A 158 -27.27 11.37 -15.46
CA ARG A 158 -26.79 12.29 -16.52
C ARG A 158 -25.76 11.64 -17.44
N ILE A 159 -25.11 10.57 -16.99
CA ILE A 159 -24.12 9.78 -17.79
C ILE A 159 -24.65 8.38 -18.15
N GLY A 160 -25.93 8.12 -17.86
CA GLY A 160 -26.62 6.88 -18.24
C GLY A 160 -26.36 5.68 -17.34
N PHE A 161 -26.04 5.91 -16.05
CA PHE A 161 -25.98 4.88 -15.02
C PHE A 161 -27.10 5.10 -13.98
N PRO A 162 -27.60 4.04 -13.36
CA PRO A 162 -28.55 4.18 -12.26
C PRO A 162 -27.84 4.77 -11.03
N LYS A 163 -28.56 5.49 -10.18
CA LYS A 163 -27.99 5.99 -8.90
C LYS A 163 -27.59 4.84 -7.97
N SER A 164 -28.24 3.69 -8.07
CA SER A 164 -27.94 2.47 -7.32
C SER A 164 -26.88 1.58 -7.99
N PHE A 165 -25.95 2.17 -8.78
CA PHE A 165 -24.91 1.39 -9.44
C PHE A 165 -24.08 0.57 -8.43
N THR A 166 -23.63 -0.62 -8.84
CA THR A 166 -22.76 -1.48 -8.02
C THR A 166 -21.29 -1.12 -8.26
N ILE A 167 -20.47 -1.15 -7.20
CA ILE A 167 -19.01 -0.98 -7.31
C ILE A 167 -18.38 -2.37 -7.41
N TYR A 168 -17.68 -2.64 -8.51
CA TYR A 168 -16.98 -3.89 -8.76
C TYR A 168 -15.56 -3.85 -8.19
N ASP A 169 -15.21 -4.91 -7.46
CA ASP A 169 -13.84 -5.13 -7.00
C ASP A 169 -12.97 -5.78 -8.08
N SER A 170 -11.70 -6.04 -7.76
CA SER A 170 -10.74 -6.65 -8.68
C SER A 170 -11.11 -8.08 -9.09
N ASP A 171 -11.80 -8.84 -8.23
CA ASP A 171 -12.26 -10.20 -8.56
C ASP A 171 -13.47 -10.15 -9.51
N ASP A 172 -14.41 -9.23 -9.28
CA ASP A 172 -15.56 -9.00 -10.16
C ASP A 172 -15.08 -8.56 -11.54
N GLN A 173 -14.12 -7.62 -11.59
CA GLN A 173 -13.46 -7.16 -12.80
C GLN A 173 -12.82 -8.34 -13.57
N GLN A 174 -12.04 -9.18 -12.87
CA GLN A 174 -11.43 -10.37 -13.48
C GLN A 174 -12.46 -11.35 -14.04
N ARG A 175 -13.60 -11.55 -13.35
CA ARG A 175 -14.68 -12.43 -13.81
C ARG A 175 -15.31 -11.92 -15.10
N VAL A 176 -15.61 -10.61 -15.16
CA VAL A 176 -16.14 -9.99 -16.39
C VAL A 176 -15.16 -10.16 -17.54
N ILE A 177 -13.89 -9.85 -17.32
CA ILE A 177 -12.84 -9.97 -18.36
C ILE A 177 -12.67 -11.42 -18.80
N LYS A 178 -12.62 -12.41 -17.90
CA LYS A 178 -12.55 -13.83 -18.25
C LYS A 178 -13.74 -14.29 -19.09
N GLN A 179 -14.94 -13.76 -18.83
CA GLN A 179 -16.10 -14.06 -19.66
C GLN A 179 -15.96 -13.44 -21.07
N ILE A 180 -15.45 -12.20 -21.18
CA ILE A 180 -15.15 -11.54 -22.46
C ILE A 180 -14.10 -12.36 -23.25
N TYR A 181 -13.09 -12.91 -22.58
CA TYR A 181 -12.09 -13.77 -23.20
C TYR A 181 -12.71 -15.01 -23.85
N LYS A 182 -13.66 -15.66 -23.16
CA LYS A 182 -14.42 -16.79 -23.71
C LYS A 182 -15.21 -16.41 -24.95
N ASP A 183 -15.95 -15.30 -24.88
CA ASP A 183 -16.83 -14.85 -25.96
C ASP A 183 -16.06 -14.39 -27.21
N LEU A 184 -14.89 -13.77 -26.99
CA LEU A 184 -14.00 -13.33 -28.08
C LEU A 184 -12.97 -14.39 -28.47
N MET A 185 -13.01 -15.58 -27.85
CA MET A 185 -12.07 -16.70 -28.09
C MET A 185 -10.58 -16.27 -27.96
N ILE A 186 -10.27 -15.48 -26.92
CA ILE A 186 -8.93 -15.00 -26.66
C ILE A 186 -8.18 -16.00 -25.78
N ASP A 187 -6.95 -16.36 -26.20
CA ASP A 187 -6.05 -17.17 -25.38
C ASP A 187 -5.39 -16.33 -24.28
N ASP A 188 -5.58 -16.71 -23.03
CA ASP A 188 -5.02 -16.04 -21.85
C ASP A 188 -3.48 -16.13 -21.76
N LYS A 189 -2.87 -17.11 -22.46
CA LYS A 189 -1.41 -17.20 -22.60
C LYS A 189 -0.85 -16.15 -23.55
N PHE A 190 -1.61 -15.79 -24.59
CA PHE A 190 -1.19 -14.76 -25.52
C PHE A 190 -1.33 -13.36 -24.93
N LEU A 191 -2.43 -13.09 -24.24
CA LEU A 191 -2.69 -11.85 -23.52
C LEU A 191 -3.21 -12.20 -22.10
N PRO A 192 -2.37 -12.16 -21.06
CA PRO A 192 -2.82 -12.44 -19.69
C PRO A 192 -3.93 -11.48 -19.24
N VAL A 193 -4.96 -12.02 -18.57
CA VAL A 193 -6.11 -11.25 -18.08
C VAL A 193 -5.67 -10.03 -17.25
N LYS A 194 -4.70 -10.20 -16.33
CA LYS A 194 -4.15 -9.08 -15.53
C LYS A 194 -3.51 -7.99 -16.38
N SER A 195 -2.87 -8.35 -17.50
CA SER A 195 -2.26 -7.39 -18.42
C SER A 195 -3.33 -6.56 -19.14
N ALA A 196 -4.44 -7.17 -19.56
CA ALA A 196 -5.55 -6.45 -20.18
C ALA A 196 -6.20 -5.48 -19.17
N ILE A 197 -6.44 -5.93 -17.94
CA ILE A 197 -6.98 -5.09 -16.86
C ILE A 197 -6.06 -3.88 -16.62
N GLY A 198 -4.75 -4.10 -16.46
CA GLY A 198 -3.80 -3.01 -16.22
C GLY A 198 -3.74 -1.99 -17.36
N GLN A 199 -3.89 -2.43 -18.60
CA GLN A 199 -3.97 -1.51 -19.76
C GLN A 199 -5.28 -0.71 -19.78
N ILE A 200 -6.42 -1.34 -19.46
CA ILE A 200 -7.72 -0.65 -19.35
C ILE A 200 -7.67 0.39 -18.21
N SER A 201 -7.13 0.03 -17.06
CA SER A 201 -6.91 0.96 -15.93
C SER A 201 -6.07 2.16 -16.38
N SER A 202 -4.94 1.92 -17.08
CA SER A 202 -4.09 2.99 -17.62
C SER A 202 -4.83 3.90 -18.62
N PHE A 203 -5.74 3.37 -19.42
CA PHE A 203 -6.57 4.20 -20.32
C PHE A 203 -7.53 5.08 -19.54
N LYS A 204 -8.21 4.53 -18.51
CA LYS A 204 -9.12 5.29 -17.65
C LYS A 204 -8.38 6.39 -16.88
N ASP A 205 -7.19 6.10 -16.36
CA ASP A 205 -6.34 7.09 -15.69
C ASP A 205 -5.93 8.25 -16.61
N LYS A 206 -5.76 7.96 -17.91
CA LYS A 206 -5.51 8.96 -18.95
C LYS A 206 -6.77 9.61 -19.50
N LEU A 207 -7.93 9.29 -18.93
CA LEU A 207 -9.25 9.77 -19.36
C LEU A 207 -9.64 9.37 -20.79
N LEU A 208 -9.08 8.25 -21.30
CA LEU A 208 -9.42 7.70 -22.60
C LEU A 208 -10.59 6.72 -22.46
N SER A 209 -11.70 7.01 -23.12
CA SER A 209 -12.85 6.10 -23.20
C SER A 209 -12.58 4.90 -24.11
N ALA A 210 -13.44 3.90 -24.07
CA ALA A 210 -13.34 2.77 -24.97
C ALA A 210 -13.47 3.19 -26.44
N GLU A 211 -14.27 4.21 -26.73
CA GLU A 211 -14.45 4.83 -28.03
C GLU A 211 -13.18 5.57 -28.48
N ASP A 212 -12.56 6.35 -27.56
CA ASP A 212 -11.30 7.06 -27.83
C ASP A 212 -10.21 6.04 -28.23
N VAL A 213 -10.05 4.96 -27.46
CA VAL A 213 -9.05 3.91 -27.73
C VAL A 213 -9.35 3.14 -29.02
N ALA A 214 -10.63 2.92 -29.35
CA ALA A 214 -11.02 2.25 -30.59
C ALA A 214 -10.80 3.11 -31.85
N GLY A 215 -10.79 4.43 -31.71
CA GLY A 215 -10.52 5.40 -32.77
C GLY A 215 -9.05 5.59 -33.12
N GLU A 216 -8.13 5.14 -32.26
CA GLU A 216 -6.69 5.30 -32.47
C GLU A 216 -6.08 4.14 -33.29
N PRO A 217 -5.04 4.39 -34.09
CA PRO A 217 -4.35 3.33 -34.82
C PRO A 217 -3.62 2.40 -33.85
N PHE A 218 -3.79 1.08 -34.00
CA PHE A 218 -3.20 0.10 -33.10
C PHE A 218 -1.74 -0.20 -33.46
N ALA A 219 -0.87 -0.13 -32.47
CA ALA A 219 0.55 -0.45 -32.63
C ALA A 219 0.81 -1.94 -32.96
N ASN A 220 -0.05 -2.84 -32.50
CA ASN A 220 0.08 -4.28 -32.68
C ASN A 220 -1.24 -5.01 -32.36
N THR A 221 -1.27 -6.33 -32.64
CA THR A 221 -2.44 -7.18 -32.43
C THR A 221 -2.91 -7.20 -30.97
N LYS A 222 -1.98 -7.13 -29.99
CA LYS A 222 -2.36 -7.10 -28.57
C LYS A 222 -3.11 -5.81 -28.21
N ALA A 223 -2.65 -4.66 -28.70
CA ALA A 223 -3.32 -3.37 -28.51
C ALA A 223 -4.75 -3.39 -29.10
N GLN A 224 -4.91 -3.97 -30.30
CA GLN A 224 -6.22 -4.15 -30.91
C GLN A 224 -7.15 -5.04 -30.08
N LEU A 225 -6.62 -6.13 -29.52
CA LEU A 225 -7.41 -7.02 -28.65
C LEU A 225 -7.81 -6.31 -27.36
N VAL A 226 -6.90 -5.56 -26.73
CA VAL A 226 -7.21 -4.78 -25.52
C VAL A 226 -8.31 -3.76 -25.80
N SER A 227 -8.28 -3.07 -26.95
CA SER A 227 -9.35 -2.15 -27.33
C SER A 227 -10.72 -2.86 -27.45
N LYS A 228 -10.76 -4.04 -28.11
CA LYS A 228 -11.99 -4.85 -28.20
C LYS A 228 -12.49 -5.30 -26.82
N ILE A 229 -11.55 -5.73 -25.95
CA ILE A 229 -11.87 -6.13 -24.57
C ILE A 229 -12.42 -4.93 -23.81
N TYR A 230 -11.80 -3.75 -23.91
CA TYR A 230 -12.23 -2.54 -23.22
C TYR A 230 -13.65 -2.13 -23.66
N THR A 231 -13.94 -2.13 -24.96
CA THR A 231 -15.29 -1.84 -25.48
C THR A 231 -16.33 -2.82 -24.95
N ALA A 232 -16.04 -4.13 -24.97
CA ALA A 232 -16.92 -5.14 -24.41
C ALA A 232 -17.08 -5.00 -22.90
N TYR A 233 -16.01 -4.67 -22.18
CA TYR A 233 -16.00 -4.48 -20.73
C TYR A 233 -16.86 -3.28 -20.32
N ALA A 234 -16.63 -2.11 -20.92
CA ALA A 234 -17.41 -0.91 -20.64
C ALA A 234 -18.91 -1.12 -20.92
N GLY A 235 -19.24 -1.81 -22.04
CA GLY A 235 -20.61 -2.16 -22.38
C GLY A 235 -21.28 -3.08 -21.33
N ARG A 236 -20.55 -4.06 -20.80
CA ARG A 236 -21.06 -4.97 -19.76
C ARG A 236 -21.26 -4.28 -18.43
N LEU A 237 -20.33 -3.44 -18.00
CA LEU A 237 -20.47 -2.66 -16.77
C LEU A 237 -21.70 -1.76 -16.86
N LYS A 238 -21.88 -1.07 -18.00
CA LYS A 238 -23.04 -0.22 -18.23
C LYS A 238 -24.34 -1.00 -18.20
N ALA A 239 -24.39 -2.17 -18.85
CA ALA A 239 -25.58 -3.05 -18.85
C ALA A 239 -25.90 -3.59 -17.46
N ALA A 240 -24.89 -3.91 -16.65
CA ALA A 240 -25.03 -4.35 -15.27
C ALA A 240 -25.38 -3.21 -14.28
N GLY A 241 -25.33 -1.95 -14.72
CA GLY A 241 -25.44 -0.81 -13.83
C GLY A 241 -24.30 -0.81 -12.80
N ALA A 242 -23.08 -1.13 -13.23
CA ALA A 242 -21.92 -1.26 -12.37
C ALA A 242 -20.78 -0.36 -12.84
N MET A 243 -19.90 0.02 -11.92
CA MET A 243 -18.68 0.76 -12.16
C MET A 243 -17.55 0.07 -11.40
N ASP A 244 -16.34 0.00 -11.96
CA ASP A 244 -15.15 -0.37 -11.20
C ASP A 244 -14.53 0.86 -10.50
N PHE A 245 -13.45 0.65 -9.75
CA PHE A 245 -12.78 1.73 -9.02
C PHE A 245 -12.30 2.86 -9.95
N ASP A 246 -11.73 2.51 -11.10
CA ASP A 246 -11.24 3.51 -12.05
C ASP A 246 -12.40 4.29 -12.67
N ASP A 247 -13.53 3.62 -12.92
CA ASP A 247 -14.74 4.25 -13.44
C ASP A 247 -15.30 5.34 -12.52
N LEU A 248 -15.16 5.19 -11.20
CA LEU A 248 -15.66 6.21 -10.26
C LEU A 248 -15.01 7.57 -10.51
N ILE A 249 -13.70 7.59 -10.72
CA ILE A 249 -12.98 8.84 -11.01
C ILE A 249 -13.21 9.25 -12.47
N PHE A 250 -13.04 8.30 -13.40
CA PHE A 250 -13.20 8.52 -14.83
C PHE A 250 -14.56 9.14 -15.17
N HIS A 251 -15.64 8.53 -14.73
CA HIS A 251 -16.99 9.01 -15.00
C HIS A 251 -17.32 10.32 -14.29
N THR A 252 -16.79 10.56 -13.07
CA THR A 252 -16.94 11.86 -12.40
C THR A 252 -16.25 12.97 -13.18
N VAL A 253 -15.04 12.72 -13.69
CA VAL A 253 -14.33 13.70 -14.53
C VAL A 253 -15.10 13.96 -15.82
N LYS A 254 -15.57 12.90 -16.52
CA LYS A 254 -16.36 13.05 -17.76
C LYS A 254 -17.68 13.79 -17.50
N LEU A 255 -18.36 13.52 -16.39
CA LEU A 255 -19.55 14.28 -15.97
C LEU A 255 -19.24 15.77 -15.84
N LEU A 256 -18.21 16.13 -15.06
CA LEU A 256 -17.84 17.53 -14.85
C LEU A 256 -17.29 18.22 -16.09
N GLN A 257 -16.70 17.49 -17.04
CA GLN A 257 -16.25 18.04 -18.31
C GLN A 257 -17.43 18.38 -19.22
N ASN A 258 -18.42 17.50 -19.32
CA ASN A 258 -19.46 17.52 -20.35
C ASN A 258 -20.76 18.18 -19.86
N ASP A 259 -21.04 18.19 -18.54
CA ASP A 259 -22.23 18.81 -17.96
C ASP A 259 -21.85 20.09 -17.19
N ALA A 260 -22.18 21.24 -17.78
CA ALA A 260 -21.87 22.54 -17.20
C ALA A 260 -22.66 22.81 -15.92
N GLU A 261 -23.92 22.36 -15.82
CA GLU A 261 -24.77 22.54 -14.64
C GLU A 261 -24.23 21.75 -13.43
N ALA A 262 -23.86 20.48 -13.65
CA ALA A 262 -23.24 19.65 -12.61
C ALA A 262 -21.90 20.28 -12.17
N ARG A 263 -21.06 20.71 -13.12
CA ARG A 263 -19.78 21.35 -12.81
C ARG A 263 -19.97 22.61 -11.97
N GLU A 264 -20.86 23.52 -12.37
CA GLU A 264 -21.11 24.77 -11.66
C GLU A 264 -21.67 24.51 -10.25
N TYR A 265 -22.56 23.53 -10.11
CA TYR A 265 -23.06 23.12 -8.79
C TYR A 265 -21.93 22.73 -7.84
N TYR A 266 -21.01 21.84 -8.28
CA TYR A 266 -19.92 21.40 -7.41
C TYR A 266 -18.87 22.47 -7.17
N GLN A 267 -18.59 23.35 -8.12
CA GLN A 267 -17.71 24.52 -7.95
C GLN A 267 -18.27 25.51 -6.93
N ASN A 268 -19.57 25.76 -6.94
CA ASN A 268 -20.23 26.61 -5.96
C ASN A 268 -20.31 25.96 -4.58
N ARG A 269 -20.46 24.63 -4.53
CA ARG A 269 -20.47 23.87 -3.28
C ARG A 269 -19.09 23.81 -2.64
N PHE A 270 -18.06 23.47 -3.40
CA PHE A 270 -16.68 23.29 -2.92
C PHE A 270 -15.81 24.49 -3.25
N ARG A 271 -15.96 25.54 -2.45
CA ARG A 271 -15.20 26.78 -2.63
C ARG A 271 -13.71 26.67 -2.29
N TYR A 272 -13.36 25.66 -1.46
CA TYR A 272 -12.00 25.33 -1.07
C TYR A 272 -11.78 23.84 -1.31
N VAL A 273 -10.82 23.52 -2.15
CA VAL A 273 -10.41 22.14 -2.43
C VAL A 273 -9.02 21.92 -1.81
N VAL A 274 -8.94 20.96 -0.91
CA VAL A 274 -7.70 20.66 -0.19
C VAL A 274 -7.35 19.20 -0.45
N VAL A 275 -6.11 18.92 -0.89
CA VAL A 275 -5.67 17.56 -1.24
C VAL A 275 -4.41 17.22 -0.48
N ASP A 276 -4.44 16.12 0.29
CA ASP A 276 -3.27 15.55 0.97
C ASP A 276 -2.60 14.51 0.07
N GLU A 277 -1.30 14.24 0.31
CA GLU A 277 -0.45 13.30 -0.44
C GLU A 277 -0.52 13.51 -1.97
N TYR A 278 -0.51 14.76 -2.41
CA TYR A 278 -0.75 15.13 -3.81
C TYR A 278 0.25 14.53 -4.81
N GLN A 279 1.45 14.14 -4.37
CA GLN A 279 2.47 13.48 -5.19
C GLN A 279 2.02 12.12 -5.73
N ASP A 280 1.00 11.49 -5.11
CA ASP A 280 0.50 10.16 -5.50
C ASP A 280 -0.78 10.24 -6.37
N THR A 281 -1.11 11.42 -6.87
CA THR A 281 -2.29 11.60 -7.73
C THR A 281 -2.06 11.10 -9.15
N SER A 282 -3.09 10.43 -9.72
CA SER A 282 -3.14 10.10 -11.15
C SER A 282 -3.54 11.30 -12.02
N ILE A 283 -3.42 11.17 -13.34
CA ILE A 283 -3.86 12.20 -14.30
C ILE A 283 -5.37 12.45 -14.14
N ALA A 284 -6.19 11.41 -13.99
CA ALA A 284 -7.63 11.56 -13.79
C ALA A 284 -7.97 12.32 -12.50
N GLN A 285 -7.28 12.02 -11.40
CA GLN A 285 -7.43 12.72 -10.12
C GLN A 285 -7.01 14.19 -10.22
N PHE A 286 -5.91 14.47 -10.90
CA PHE A 286 -5.48 15.84 -11.20
C PHE A 286 -6.56 16.63 -11.96
N HIS A 287 -7.14 16.05 -13.01
CA HIS A 287 -8.22 16.70 -13.75
C HIS A 287 -9.47 16.92 -12.90
N LEU A 288 -9.81 15.98 -12.01
CA LEU A 288 -10.91 16.15 -11.06
C LEU A 288 -10.68 17.36 -10.16
N VAL A 289 -9.49 17.46 -9.54
CA VAL A 289 -9.12 18.59 -8.67
C VAL A 289 -9.20 19.91 -9.45
N ARG A 290 -8.66 19.97 -10.67
CA ARG A 290 -8.69 21.16 -11.52
C ARG A 290 -10.10 21.59 -11.87
N LEU A 291 -10.99 20.65 -12.19
CA LEU A 291 -12.39 20.95 -12.53
C LEU A 291 -13.15 21.48 -11.31
N LEU A 292 -12.97 20.88 -10.14
CA LEU A 292 -13.62 21.31 -8.90
C LEU A 292 -13.13 22.67 -8.42
N ALA A 293 -11.83 22.94 -8.53
CA ALA A 293 -11.23 24.19 -8.10
C ALA A 293 -11.53 25.38 -9.05
N GLY A 294 -12.01 25.11 -10.27
CA GLY A 294 -12.16 26.12 -11.33
C GLY A 294 -13.10 27.28 -11.05
N GLY A 295 -13.99 27.15 -10.05
CA GLY A 295 -14.93 28.22 -9.68
C GLY A 295 -14.27 29.35 -8.89
N THR A 296 -13.38 29.03 -7.95
CA THR A 296 -12.77 30.00 -7.02
C THR A 296 -11.25 30.06 -7.11
N ASN A 297 -10.63 29.09 -7.74
CA ASN A 297 -9.19 28.85 -7.78
C ASN A 297 -8.55 28.66 -6.37
N ASN A 298 -9.35 28.38 -5.34
CA ASN A 298 -8.89 28.12 -3.97
C ASN A 298 -8.55 26.63 -3.81
N VAL A 299 -7.41 26.22 -4.34
CA VAL A 299 -6.87 24.88 -4.23
C VAL A 299 -5.61 24.90 -3.37
N CYS A 300 -5.60 24.03 -2.36
CA CYS A 300 -4.42 23.81 -1.53
C CYS A 300 -4.02 22.34 -1.65
N VAL A 301 -2.82 22.07 -2.14
CA VAL A 301 -2.27 20.72 -2.21
C VAL A 301 -1.09 20.59 -1.25
N VAL A 302 -1.07 19.47 -0.54
CA VAL A 302 0.02 19.12 0.38
C VAL A 302 0.65 17.82 -0.12
N GLY A 303 1.95 17.78 -0.19
CA GLY A 303 2.64 16.58 -0.67
C GLY A 303 4.14 16.64 -0.49
N ASP A 304 4.77 15.50 -0.69
CA ASP A 304 6.19 15.29 -0.64
C ASP A 304 6.66 14.59 -1.93
N ASP A 305 7.28 15.35 -2.82
CA ASP A 305 7.78 14.82 -4.09
C ASP A 305 8.82 13.69 -3.89
N ASP A 306 9.52 13.67 -2.74
CA ASP A 306 10.46 12.62 -2.37
C ASP A 306 9.76 11.35 -1.83
N GLN A 307 8.43 11.34 -1.67
CA GLN A 307 7.61 10.19 -1.27
C GLN A 307 6.65 9.69 -2.36
N SER A 308 6.82 10.11 -3.61
CA SER A 308 6.01 9.60 -4.74
C SER A 308 6.45 8.17 -5.11
N ILE A 309 5.67 7.16 -4.67
CA ILE A 309 6.01 5.73 -4.77
C ILE A 309 4.87 4.87 -5.34
N TYR A 310 3.85 5.48 -5.96
CA TYR A 310 2.69 4.78 -6.51
C TYR A 310 2.53 4.91 -8.03
N LYS A 311 3.65 5.07 -8.77
CA LYS A 311 3.66 5.09 -10.26
C LYS A 311 3.00 3.84 -10.83
N PHE A 312 3.21 2.67 -10.22
CA PHE A 312 2.60 1.40 -10.62
C PHE A 312 1.07 1.37 -10.47
N ARG A 313 0.47 2.35 -9.76
CA ARG A 313 -0.99 2.58 -9.63
C ARG A 313 -1.46 3.78 -10.44
N GLY A 314 -0.70 4.24 -11.41
CA GLY A 314 -1.06 5.38 -12.27
C GLY A 314 -0.73 6.75 -11.69
N ALA A 315 -0.11 6.84 -10.50
CA ALA A 315 0.37 8.12 -9.98
C ALA A 315 1.44 8.73 -10.87
N THR A 316 1.46 10.06 -10.95
CA THR A 316 2.50 10.77 -11.67
C THR A 316 3.03 11.94 -10.85
N ILE A 317 4.33 11.92 -10.60
CA ILE A 317 5.03 12.98 -9.88
C ILE A 317 4.92 14.35 -10.60
N GLU A 318 4.70 14.33 -11.91
CA GLU A 318 4.55 15.53 -12.72
C GLU A 318 3.43 16.46 -12.22
N ASN A 319 2.40 15.91 -11.58
CA ASN A 319 1.31 16.71 -11.02
C ASN A 319 1.80 17.68 -9.94
N ILE A 320 2.66 17.23 -9.02
CA ILE A 320 3.22 18.09 -7.98
C ILE A 320 4.37 18.96 -8.51
N LEU A 321 5.21 18.42 -9.41
CA LEU A 321 6.33 19.15 -9.98
C LEU A 321 5.86 20.35 -10.84
N ASN A 322 4.76 20.18 -11.57
CA ASN A 322 4.23 21.21 -12.49
C ASN A 322 3.07 22.01 -11.90
N PHE A 323 2.78 21.92 -10.61
CA PHE A 323 1.63 22.59 -9.98
C PHE A 323 1.58 24.10 -10.29
N GLU A 324 2.69 24.81 -10.16
CA GLU A 324 2.77 26.27 -10.39
C GLU A 324 2.56 26.65 -11.87
N LYS A 325 2.90 25.73 -12.79
CA LYS A 325 2.67 25.95 -14.22
C LYS A 325 1.18 25.84 -14.58
N VAL A 326 0.45 24.98 -13.87
CA VAL A 326 -0.97 24.71 -14.13
C VAL A 326 -1.87 25.71 -13.42
N PHE A 327 -1.57 26.00 -12.16
CA PHE A 327 -2.35 26.93 -11.34
C PHE A 327 -1.66 28.29 -11.29
N THR A 328 -2.10 29.19 -12.17
CA THR A 328 -1.52 30.53 -12.28
C THR A 328 -1.63 31.29 -10.96
N GLY A 329 -0.54 31.89 -10.52
CA GLY A 329 -0.45 32.63 -9.25
C GLY A 329 -0.26 31.73 -8.02
N ALA A 330 0.05 30.46 -8.22
CA ALA A 330 0.32 29.53 -7.15
C ALA A 330 1.50 29.97 -6.27
N LYS A 331 1.32 29.82 -4.96
CA LYS A 331 2.38 30.00 -3.96
C LYS A 331 2.91 28.64 -3.54
N THR A 332 4.22 28.55 -3.32
CA THR A 332 4.86 27.35 -2.77
C THR A 332 5.46 27.65 -1.41
N ILE A 333 5.10 26.87 -0.39
CA ILE A 333 5.66 26.93 0.96
C ILE A 333 6.31 25.59 1.28
N ARG A 334 7.59 25.62 1.73
CA ARG A 334 8.35 24.40 2.07
C ARG A 334 8.37 24.17 3.56
N LEU A 335 7.96 22.96 3.99
CA LEU A 335 8.06 22.50 5.38
C LEU A 335 9.22 21.53 5.48
N GLU A 336 10.36 21.98 5.99
CA GLU A 336 11.60 21.21 6.05
C GLU A 336 11.95 20.75 7.47
N GLN A 337 11.40 21.38 8.51
CA GLN A 337 11.58 20.95 9.89
C GLN A 337 10.82 19.66 10.16
N ASN A 338 11.57 18.63 10.54
CA ASN A 338 11.03 17.32 10.90
C ASN A 338 10.85 17.22 12.42
N TYR A 339 9.71 16.65 12.85
CA TYR A 339 9.35 16.43 14.25
C TYR A 339 9.24 14.94 14.62
N ARG A 340 9.77 14.07 13.78
CA ARG A 340 9.64 12.61 13.92
C ARG A 340 10.96 11.97 14.31
N SER A 341 12.00 12.21 13.53
CA SER A 341 13.24 11.44 13.50
C SER A 341 14.42 12.23 14.07
N THR A 342 15.46 11.53 14.48
CA THR A 342 16.76 12.10 14.85
C THR A 342 17.54 12.57 13.63
N ALA A 343 18.58 13.39 13.85
CA ALA A 343 19.32 14.01 12.76
C ALA A 343 20.10 12.98 11.91
N ASN A 344 20.69 11.93 12.54
CA ASN A 344 21.41 10.90 11.79
C ASN A 344 20.52 10.15 10.80
N ILE A 345 19.27 9.82 11.18
CA ILE A 345 18.28 9.21 10.28
C ILE A 345 17.94 10.14 9.12
N LEU A 346 17.72 11.43 9.40
CA LEU A 346 17.39 12.40 8.36
C LEU A 346 18.57 12.67 7.42
N ASN A 347 19.79 12.73 7.95
CA ASN A 347 20.98 12.90 7.14
C ASN A 347 21.21 11.70 6.20
N ALA A 348 20.95 10.47 6.68
CA ALA A 348 20.95 9.29 5.84
C ALA A 348 19.88 9.37 4.74
N ALA A 349 18.65 9.75 5.06
CA ALA A 349 17.57 9.96 4.09
C ALA A 349 17.92 11.04 3.06
N ASN A 350 18.45 12.19 3.50
CA ASN A 350 18.90 13.28 2.63
C ASN A 350 20.06 12.82 1.72
N SER A 351 20.98 11.98 2.23
CA SER A 351 22.12 11.46 1.46
C SER A 351 21.66 10.58 0.30
N VAL A 352 20.64 9.77 0.51
CA VAL A 352 20.04 8.92 -0.54
C VAL A 352 19.27 9.76 -1.54
N ILE A 353 18.32 10.56 -1.08
CA ILE A 353 17.35 11.22 -1.97
C ILE A 353 17.93 12.35 -2.82
N LYS A 354 19.07 12.93 -2.42
CA LYS A 354 19.75 13.98 -3.21
C LYS A 354 20.20 13.52 -4.59
N ASN A 355 20.32 12.19 -4.79
CA ASN A 355 20.73 11.59 -6.05
C ASN A 355 19.61 11.54 -7.10
N ASN A 356 18.36 11.84 -6.73
CA ASN A 356 17.25 12.01 -7.67
C ASN A 356 17.30 13.40 -8.32
N MET A 357 17.11 13.45 -9.65
CA MET A 357 17.10 14.68 -10.42
C MET A 357 15.68 15.28 -10.51
N GLY A 358 14.64 14.43 -10.59
CA GLY A 358 13.23 14.81 -10.71
C GLY A 358 12.60 15.25 -9.38
N ARG A 359 13.10 16.35 -8.74
CA ARG A 359 12.61 16.84 -7.45
C ARG A 359 12.59 18.36 -7.34
N LYS A 360 11.71 18.90 -6.47
CA LYS A 360 11.65 20.36 -6.18
C LYS A 360 12.73 20.86 -5.23
N GLY A 361 13.51 19.97 -4.65
CA GLY A 361 14.60 20.26 -3.73
C GLY A 361 14.16 20.81 -2.37
N LYS A 362 14.34 20.00 -1.34
CA LYS A 362 14.21 20.33 0.08
C LYS A 362 15.22 19.51 0.87
N THR A 363 15.55 19.96 2.07
CA THR A 363 16.49 19.28 2.97
C THR A 363 15.84 19.22 4.35
N LEU A 364 15.65 17.99 4.85
CA LEU A 364 15.07 17.80 6.18
C LEU A 364 16.10 18.11 7.26
N TRP A 365 15.64 18.75 8.32
CA TRP A 365 16.40 19.01 9.53
C TRP A 365 15.52 18.88 10.78
N THR A 366 16.11 18.67 11.95
CA THR A 366 15.37 18.46 13.19
C THR A 366 16.09 19.10 14.40
N ASP A 367 15.33 19.37 15.45
CA ASP A 367 15.84 19.76 16.77
C ASP A 367 15.95 18.58 17.75
N HIS A 368 15.68 17.34 17.30
CA HIS A 368 15.68 16.13 18.16
C HIS A 368 17.09 15.61 18.48
N GLY A 369 18.16 16.34 18.11
CA GLY A 369 19.54 15.90 18.30
C GLY A 369 19.97 14.87 17.27
N ASP A 370 21.23 14.43 17.38
CA ASP A 370 21.84 13.51 16.41
C ASP A 370 21.22 12.11 16.46
N GLY A 371 20.94 11.59 17.64
CA GLY A 371 20.48 10.21 17.86
C GLY A 371 21.56 9.18 17.55
N GLU A 372 21.17 7.90 17.54
CA GLU A 372 22.07 6.81 17.17
C GLU A 372 22.39 6.85 15.68
N LYS A 373 23.54 6.27 15.30
CA LYS A 373 23.88 6.06 13.90
C LYS A 373 22.95 5.02 13.28
N VAL A 374 22.86 5.02 11.98
CA VAL A 374 22.11 3.98 11.25
C VAL A 374 22.89 2.67 11.30
N HIS A 375 22.30 1.63 11.86
CA HIS A 375 22.93 0.32 11.99
C HIS A 375 22.83 -0.45 10.68
N HIS A 376 23.96 -0.96 10.19
CA HIS A 376 24.00 -1.84 9.03
C HIS A 376 24.58 -3.20 9.41
N TYR A 377 23.76 -4.25 9.25
CA TYR A 377 24.15 -5.62 9.55
C TYR A 377 24.32 -6.45 8.29
N THR A 378 25.47 -7.12 8.16
CA THR A 378 25.71 -8.10 7.08
C THR A 378 25.52 -9.52 7.62
N ALA A 379 24.42 -10.15 7.23
CA ALA A 379 24.07 -11.53 7.58
C ALA A 379 24.73 -12.53 6.62
N THR A 380 24.91 -13.80 7.09
CA THR A 380 25.29 -14.92 6.21
C THR A 380 24.19 -15.32 5.26
N ASN A 381 22.96 -15.34 5.77
CA ASN A 381 21.75 -15.73 5.04
C ASN A 381 20.51 -15.10 5.70
N GLU A 382 19.31 -15.38 5.15
CA GLU A 382 18.04 -14.84 5.63
C GLU A 382 17.62 -15.36 7.02
N GLN A 383 18.12 -16.51 7.49
CA GLN A 383 17.86 -17.01 8.84
C GLN A 383 18.70 -16.24 9.88
N ASP A 384 19.95 -15.99 9.56
CA ASP A 384 20.85 -15.17 10.38
C ASP A 384 20.33 -13.73 10.49
N GLU A 385 19.85 -13.16 9.38
CA GLU A 385 19.15 -11.85 9.37
C GLU A 385 17.94 -11.86 10.34
N ALA A 386 17.09 -12.87 10.27
CA ALA A 386 15.91 -13.00 11.14
C ALA A 386 16.30 -13.18 12.63
N SER A 387 17.38 -13.92 12.91
CA SER A 387 17.94 -14.09 14.25
C SER A 387 18.43 -12.76 14.82
N HIS A 388 19.21 -12.02 14.04
CA HIS A 388 19.74 -10.71 14.45
C HIS A 388 18.60 -9.72 14.79
N ILE A 389 17.55 -9.65 13.95
CA ILE A 389 16.39 -8.80 14.23
C ILE A 389 15.74 -9.16 15.55
N ALA A 390 15.55 -10.47 15.81
CA ALA A 390 14.96 -10.94 17.06
C ALA A 390 15.83 -10.60 18.29
N ASP A 391 17.15 -10.65 18.16
CA ASP A 391 18.10 -10.32 19.22
C ASP A 391 18.03 -8.83 19.59
N VAL A 392 18.04 -7.94 18.58
CA VAL A 392 17.91 -6.49 18.77
C VAL A 392 16.55 -6.15 19.40
N ILE A 393 15.45 -6.77 18.92
CA ILE A 393 14.13 -6.60 19.56
C ILE A 393 14.20 -7.03 21.04
N GLY A 394 14.86 -8.16 21.32
CA GLY A 394 15.04 -8.64 22.70
C GLY A 394 15.85 -7.67 23.57
N GLU A 395 16.83 -6.96 23.03
CA GLU A 395 17.58 -5.90 23.69
C GLU A 395 16.69 -4.70 24.02
N HIS A 396 15.93 -4.22 23.04
CA HIS A 396 14.99 -3.11 23.26
C HIS A 396 13.89 -3.44 24.29
N LEU A 397 13.38 -4.68 24.29
CA LEU A 397 12.41 -5.12 25.29
C LEU A 397 13.00 -5.12 26.71
N ARG A 398 14.28 -5.48 26.87
CA ARG A 398 15.00 -5.40 28.15
C ARG A 398 15.17 -3.94 28.62
N GLU A 399 15.29 -3.00 27.71
CA GLU A 399 15.37 -1.56 27.93
C GLU A 399 14.00 -0.90 28.15
N GLY A 400 12.90 -1.65 28.00
CA GLY A 400 11.54 -1.21 28.32
C GLY A 400 10.70 -0.80 27.11
N ALA A 401 11.15 -1.05 25.88
CA ALA A 401 10.33 -0.90 24.68
C ALA A 401 9.23 -1.98 24.61
N SER A 402 8.20 -1.75 23.83
CA SER A 402 7.11 -2.69 23.53
C SER A 402 7.31 -3.33 22.15
N LEU A 403 6.72 -4.51 21.91
CA LEU A 403 6.80 -5.16 20.60
C LEU A 403 6.19 -4.28 19.49
N LYS A 404 5.13 -3.56 19.79
CA LYS A 404 4.46 -2.63 18.86
C LYS A 404 5.32 -1.44 18.43
N ASP A 405 6.40 -1.18 19.13
CA ASP A 405 7.35 -0.11 18.80
C ASP A 405 8.27 -0.48 17.60
N HIS A 406 8.23 -1.75 17.19
CA HIS A 406 9.11 -2.32 16.16
C HIS A 406 8.36 -2.58 14.87
N ALA A 407 8.99 -2.20 13.74
CA ALA A 407 8.52 -2.54 12.40
C ALA A 407 9.61 -3.19 11.56
N VAL A 408 9.26 -4.26 10.85
CA VAL A 408 10.12 -4.90 9.85
C VAL A 408 9.56 -4.60 8.47
N LEU A 409 10.33 -3.88 7.68
CA LEU A 409 9.96 -3.41 6.35
C LEU A 409 10.72 -4.20 5.28
N TYR A 410 10.02 -4.70 4.28
CA TYR A 410 10.60 -5.43 3.17
C TYR A 410 10.07 -4.94 1.82
N ARG A 411 10.85 -5.16 0.77
CA ARG A 411 10.46 -4.76 -0.60
C ARG A 411 9.39 -5.68 -1.19
N MET A 412 9.46 -6.97 -0.88
CA MET A 412 8.57 -8.01 -1.41
C MET A 412 8.04 -8.91 -0.29
N ASN A 413 6.77 -9.29 -0.39
CA ASN A 413 6.14 -10.20 0.60
C ASN A 413 6.88 -11.54 0.78
N ALA A 414 7.57 -12.03 -0.24
CA ALA A 414 8.34 -13.27 -0.14
C ALA A 414 9.49 -13.21 0.90
N GLN A 415 9.94 -12.01 1.29
CA GLN A 415 10.97 -11.81 2.30
C GLN A 415 10.46 -12.00 3.73
N SER A 416 9.14 -11.95 3.96
CA SER A 416 8.58 -12.11 5.31
C SER A 416 8.72 -13.53 5.84
N ASN A 417 8.67 -14.54 4.99
CA ASN A 417 8.57 -15.97 5.38
C ASN A 417 9.71 -16.44 6.33
N PRO A 418 11.00 -16.18 6.07
CA PRO A 418 12.06 -16.56 7.02
C PRO A 418 11.88 -15.90 8.38
N ILE A 419 11.49 -14.61 8.39
CA ILE A 419 11.30 -13.82 9.62
C ILE A 419 10.08 -14.35 10.39
N GLU A 420 8.95 -14.58 9.71
CA GLU A 420 7.75 -15.18 10.30
C GLU A 420 8.06 -16.54 10.93
N THR A 421 8.79 -17.40 10.18
CA THR A 421 9.18 -18.71 10.67
C THR A 421 10.05 -18.60 11.91
N TYR A 422 11.00 -17.67 11.94
CA TYR A 422 11.85 -17.44 13.11
C TYR A 422 11.06 -16.89 14.30
N PHE A 423 10.23 -15.85 14.09
CA PHE A 423 9.43 -15.25 15.14
C PHE A 423 8.43 -16.23 15.75
N ALA A 424 7.76 -17.05 14.90
CA ALA A 424 6.86 -18.08 15.38
C ALA A 424 7.57 -19.11 16.28
N ARG A 425 8.78 -19.55 15.90
CA ARG A 425 9.59 -20.47 16.69
C ARG A 425 10.11 -19.86 17.97
N ALA A 426 10.53 -18.60 17.93
CA ALA A 426 11.00 -17.83 19.08
C ALA A 426 9.86 -17.37 19.99
N GLY A 427 8.59 -17.54 19.60
CA GLY A 427 7.44 -17.09 20.38
C GLY A 427 7.25 -15.57 20.36
N ILE A 428 7.81 -14.86 19.38
CA ILE A 428 7.66 -13.41 19.23
C ILE A 428 6.35 -13.13 18.51
N PRO A 429 5.37 -12.46 19.13
CA PRO A 429 4.14 -12.05 18.48
C PRO A 429 4.42 -11.06 17.33
N TYR A 430 3.87 -11.35 16.17
CA TYR A 430 3.96 -10.46 15.01
C TYR A 430 2.63 -10.39 14.27
N ARG A 431 2.48 -9.37 13.44
CA ARG A 431 1.36 -9.21 12.51
C ARG A 431 1.87 -8.71 11.18
N ILE A 432 1.20 -9.13 10.09
CA ILE A 432 1.51 -8.70 8.74
C ILE A 432 0.44 -7.71 8.28
N VAL A 433 0.85 -6.52 7.89
CA VAL A 433 -0.02 -5.53 7.25
C VAL A 433 -0.01 -5.77 5.73
N GLY A 434 -1.21 -5.82 5.10
CA GLY A 434 -1.36 -6.17 3.68
C GLY A 434 -1.50 -7.67 3.43
N GLY A 435 -1.88 -8.46 4.46
CA GLY A 435 -2.30 -9.86 4.32
C GLY A 435 -3.67 -9.99 3.63
N GLN A 436 -4.29 -11.19 3.65
CA GLN A 436 -5.63 -11.38 3.11
C GLN A 436 -6.64 -10.53 3.89
N ARG A 437 -7.27 -9.56 3.22
CA ARG A 437 -8.24 -8.65 3.82
C ARG A 437 -9.42 -9.41 4.39
N PHE A 438 -9.99 -8.91 5.47
CA PHE A 438 -11.21 -9.47 6.07
C PHE A 438 -12.34 -9.57 5.05
N PHE A 439 -12.59 -8.50 4.29
CA PHE A 439 -13.64 -8.45 3.27
C PHE A 439 -13.30 -9.24 1.99
N ASP A 440 -12.06 -9.68 1.80
CA ASP A 440 -11.64 -10.56 0.69
C ASP A 440 -11.79 -12.04 1.02
N ARG A 441 -12.09 -12.41 2.28
CA ARG A 441 -12.37 -13.78 2.69
C ARG A 441 -13.59 -14.31 1.94
N LYS A 442 -13.51 -15.59 1.52
CA LYS A 442 -14.54 -16.20 0.65
C LYS A 442 -15.95 -16.06 1.23
N GLU A 443 -16.13 -16.41 2.51
CA GLU A 443 -17.42 -16.38 3.19
C GLU A 443 -17.97 -14.95 3.30
N VAL A 444 -17.13 -13.98 3.58
CA VAL A 444 -17.52 -12.57 3.67
C VAL A 444 -17.93 -12.04 2.29
N LYS A 445 -17.13 -12.32 1.25
CA LYS A 445 -17.46 -11.95 -0.14
C LYS A 445 -18.74 -12.62 -0.65
N ASP A 446 -18.99 -13.86 -0.25
CA ASP A 446 -20.20 -14.57 -0.65
C ASP A 446 -21.44 -13.88 -0.04
N ILE A 447 -21.43 -13.57 1.27
CA ILE A 447 -22.54 -12.84 1.91
C ILE A 447 -22.68 -11.43 1.32
N ASN A 448 -21.59 -10.67 1.17
CA ASN A 448 -21.66 -9.35 0.53
C ASN A 448 -22.22 -9.42 -0.90
N SER A 449 -22.00 -10.53 -1.63
CA SER A 449 -22.61 -10.73 -2.94
C SER A 449 -24.11 -10.97 -2.87
N TYR A 450 -24.62 -11.67 -1.83
CA TYR A 450 -26.07 -11.73 -1.57
C TYR A 450 -26.65 -10.33 -1.34
N LEU A 451 -26.02 -9.56 -0.45
CA LEU A 451 -26.46 -8.20 -0.13
C LEU A 451 -26.47 -7.31 -1.38
N ALA A 452 -25.46 -7.41 -2.21
CA ALA A 452 -25.36 -6.63 -3.43
C ALA A 452 -26.41 -6.98 -4.47
N VAL A 453 -26.74 -8.27 -4.65
CA VAL A 453 -27.81 -8.71 -5.57
C VAL A 453 -29.21 -8.25 -5.08
N ILE A 454 -29.41 -8.13 -3.77
CA ILE A 454 -30.64 -7.57 -3.21
C ILE A 454 -30.75 -6.07 -3.54
N VAL A 455 -29.67 -5.32 -3.42
CA VAL A 455 -29.63 -3.89 -3.78
C VAL A 455 -29.70 -3.68 -5.30
N ASN A 456 -29.03 -4.52 -6.07
CA ASN A 456 -28.97 -4.40 -7.53
C ASN A 456 -29.24 -5.77 -8.20
N PRO A 457 -30.47 -6.09 -8.57
CA PRO A 457 -30.82 -7.36 -9.21
C PRO A 457 -30.25 -7.53 -10.62
N ARG A 458 -29.63 -6.49 -11.18
CA ARG A 458 -28.96 -6.53 -12.50
C ARG A 458 -27.51 -7.01 -12.42
N ASP A 459 -27.01 -7.26 -11.22
CA ASP A 459 -25.65 -7.72 -11.01
C ASP A 459 -25.50 -9.22 -11.23
N ASP A 460 -25.45 -9.60 -12.50
CA ASP A 460 -25.31 -11.00 -12.92
C ASP A 460 -23.95 -11.61 -12.48
N VAL A 461 -22.93 -10.80 -12.23
CA VAL A 461 -21.61 -11.29 -11.79
C VAL A 461 -21.68 -11.82 -10.37
N ARG A 462 -22.29 -11.05 -9.47
CA ARG A 462 -22.49 -11.47 -8.08
C ARG A 462 -23.58 -12.52 -7.96
N LEU A 463 -24.62 -12.48 -8.80
CA LEU A 463 -25.61 -13.54 -8.88
C LEU A 463 -24.98 -14.89 -9.26
N ARG A 464 -24.12 -14.95 -10.25
CA ARG A 464 -23.38 -16.16 -10.63
C ARG A 464 -22.51 -16.70 -9.49
N ARG A 465 -22.02 -15.84 -8.61
CA ARG A 465 -21.25 -16.24 -7.44
C ARG A 465 -22.10 -16.98 -6.41
N ILE A 466 -23.31 -16.51 -6.15
CA ILE A 466 -24.15 -16.98 -5.03
C ILE A 466 -25.21 -18.01 -5.40
N ILE A 467 -25.60 -18.10 -6.67
CA ILE A 467 -26.75 -18.91 -7.10
C ILE A 467 -26.63 -20.39 -6.71
N ASN A 468 -25.41 -20.93 -6.66
CA ASN A 468 -25.09 -22.30 -6.23
C ASN A 468 -24.12 -22.35 -5.03
N GLU A 469 -24.00 -21.28 -4.27
CA GLU A 469 -23.21 -21.21 -3.04
C GLU A 469 -24.11 -20.70 -1.90
N PRO A 470 -24.54 -21.54 -0.96
CA PRO A 470 -24.35 -23.00 -0.83
C PRO A 470 -24.90 -23.83 -2.00
N ALA A 471 -24.42 -25.08 -2.11
CA ALA A 471 -24.80 -25.97 -3.21
C ALA A 471 -26.31 -26.22 -3.29
N ARG A 472 -26.96 -25.82 -4.40
CA ARG A 472 -28.42 -25.92 -4.64
C ARG A 472 -28.78 -26.86 -5.79
N LYS A 473 -27.79 -27.63 -6.28
CA LYS A 473 -27.93 -28.48 -7.48
C LYS A 473 -28.17 -27.67 -8.77
N ILE A 474 -27.74 -26.42 -8.79
CA ILE A 474 -27.75 -25.53 -9.97
C ILE A 474 -26.36 -25.61 -10.59
N GLY A 475 -26.18 -26.47 -11.59
CA GLY A 475 -24.89 -26.70 -12.23
C GLY A 475 -24.45 -25.52 -13.12
N MET A 476 -23.15 -25.47 -13.43
CA MET A 476 -22.56 -24.41 -14.28
C MET A 476 -23.23 -24.31 -15.64
N THR A 477 -23.57 -25.45 -16.26
CA THR A 477 -24.30 -25.47 -17.54
C THR A 477 -25.69 -24.81 -17.47
N THR A 478 -26.35 -24.90 -16.33
CA THR A 478 -27.64 -24.22 -16.11
C THR A 478 -27.42 -22.73 -15.98
N ILE A 479 -26.38 -22.31 -15.24
CA ILE A 479 -26.01 -20.90 -15.06
C ILE A 479 -25.62 -20.27 -16.41
N GLU A 480 -24.88 -20.99 -17.25
CA GLU A 480 -24.52 -20.54 -18.60
C GLU A 480 -25.76 -20.35 -19.46
N LYS A 481 -26.71 -21.33 -19.46
CA LYS A 481 -27.98 -21.21 -20.20
C LYS A 481 -28.84 -20.02 -19.74
N ILE A 482 -28.92 -19.76 -18.42
CA ILE A 482 -29.62 -18.59 -17.91
C ILE A 482 -28.96 -17.31 -18.46
N GLY A 483 -27.62 -17.26 -18.48
CA GLY A 483 -26.87 -16.13 -19.03
C GLY A 483 -27.08 -15.93 -20.53
N GLU A 484 -27.12 -17.02 -21.33
CA GLU A 484 -27.42 -16.97 -22.75
C GLU A 484 -28.84 -16.46 -23.03
N LEU A 485 -29.82 -16.95 -22.28
CA LEU A 485 -31.22 -16.49 -22.39
C LEU A 485 -31.34 -15.02 -22.00
N ALA A 486 -30.70 -14.61 -20.90
CA ALA A 486 -30.66 -13.22 -20.43
C ALA A 486 -30.07 -12.30 -21.51
N ALA A 487 -28.92 -12.67 -22.07
CA ALA A 487 -28.26 -11.93 -23.15
C ALA A 487 -29.12 -11.85 -24.42
N SER A 488 -29.77 -12.95 -24.82
CA SER A 488 -30.62 -12.99 -26.02
C SER A 488 -31.87 -12.10 -25.91
N LYS A 489 -32.36 -11.89 -24.69
CA LYS A 489 -33.56 -11.07 -24.42
C LYS A 489 -33.22 -9.65 -23.93
N GLY A 490 -31.96 -9.36 -23.64
CA GLY A 490 -31.52 -8.07 -23.10
C GLY A 490 -32.05 -7.78 -21.68
N VAL A 491 -32.25 -8.83 -20.87
CA VAL A 491 -32.74 -8.73 -19.49
C VAL A 491 -31.74 -9.33 -18.51
N PRO A 492 -31.76 -8.97 -17.22
CA PRO A 492 -30.92 -9.57 -16.19
C PRO A 492 -31.19 -11.07 -16.00
N MET A 493 -30.19 -11.84 -15.55
CA MET A 493 -30.36 -13.26 -15.23
C MET A 493 -31.45 -13.50 -14.18
N MET A 494 -31.64 -12.59 -13.22
CA MET A 494 -32.70 -12.69 -12.19
C MET A 494 -34.10 -12.70 -12.80
N GLU A 495 -34.31 -11.96 -13.88
CA GLU A 495 -35.59 -11.93 -14.62
C GLU A 495 -35.89 -13.29 -15.28
N ILE A 496 -34.86 -13.93 -15.86
CA ILE A 496 -34.99 -15.29 -16.41
C ILE A 496 -35.35 -16.29 -15.30
N ILE A 497 -34.71 -16.14 -14.13
CA ILE A 497 -34.98 -17.02 -12.98
C ILE A 497 -36.39 -16.81 -12.45
N ALA A 498 -36.87 -15.57 -12.38
CA ALA A 498 -38.22 -15.22 -11.94
C ALA A 498 -39.31 -15.92 -12.81
N HIS A 499 -39.05 -16.08 -14.11
CA HIS A 499 -39.97 -16.67 -15.07
C HIS A 499 -39.47 -18.03 -15.61
N VAL A 500 -38.75 -18.79 -14.77
CA VAL A 500 -38.05 -20.01 -15.18
C VAL A 500 -38.93 -21.05 -15.88
N ARG A 501 -40.25 -21.09 -15.57
CA ARG A 501 -41.22 -22.00 -16.21
C ARG A 501 -41.47 -21.71 -17.69
N ASP A 502 -41.20 -20.49 -18.14
CA ASP A 502 -41.39 -20.09 -19.52
C ASP A 502 -40.30 -20.60 -20.46
N TYR A 503 -39.22 -21.17 -19.87
CA TYR A 503 -38.01 -21.61 -20.61
C TYR A 503 -37.88 -23.15 -20.57
N PRO A 504 -38.15 -23.84 -21.68
CA PRO A 504 -38.05 -25.32 -21.75
C PRO A 504 -36.64 -25.83 -21.44
N GLU A 505 -35.61 -25.07 -21.76
CA GLU A 505 -34.19 -25.40 -21.58
C GLU A 505 -33.80 -25.51 -20.10
N LEU A 506 -34.57 -24.82 -19.20
CA LEU A 506 -34.33 -24.75 -17.76
C LEU A 506 -35.20 -25.66 -16.95
N GLN A 507 -36.14 -26.40 -17.56
CA GLN A 507 -37.17 -27.25 -16.86
C GLN A 507 -36.53 -28.22 -15.85
N ARG A 508 -35.34 -28.80 -16.17
CA ARG A 508 -34.69 -29.73 -15.24
C ARG A 508 -34.23 -29.09 -13.94
N ALA A 509 -33.88 -27.81 -13.97
CA ALA A 509 -33.43 -27.02 -12.83
C ALA A 509 -34.52 -26.12 -12.25
N ALA A 510 -35.71 -26.06 -12.86
CA ALA A 510 -36.77 -25.12 -12.53
C ALA A 510 -37.12 -25.09 -11.05
N ALA A 511 -37.34 -26.24 -10.42
CA ALA A 511 -37.68 -26.33 -9.00
C ALA A 511 -36.53 -25.83 -8.06
N ALA A 512 -35.28 -25.92 -8.48
CA ALA A 512 -34.16 -25.40 -7.72
C ALA A 512 -34.04 -23.87 -7.89
N LEU A 513 -34.28 -23.38 -9.10
CA LEU A 513 -34.26 -21.96 -9.42
C LEU A 513 -35.46 -21.22 -8.78
N GLU A 514 -36.63 -21.82 -8.77
CA GLU A 514 -37.83 -21.27 -8.07
C GLU A 514 -37.55 -21.10 -6.57
N ARG A 515 -37.02 -22.13 -5.90
CA ARG A 515 -36.65 -22.03 -4.47
C ARG A 515 -35.61 -20.98 -4.21
N PHE A 516 -34.63 -20.82 -5.13
CA PHE A 516 -33.65 -19.74 -5.02
C PHE A 516 -34.33 -18.38 -5.15
N TYR A 517 -35.23 -18.22 -6.10
CA TYR A 517 -35.99 -16.98 -6.31
C TYR A 517 -36.94 -16.65 -5.16
N GLU A 518 -37.63 -17.65 -4.61
CA GLU A 518 -38.47 -17.50 -3.41
C GLU A 518 -37.66 -17.01 -2.20
N MET A 519 -36.52 -17.65 -1.94
CA MET A 519 -35.58 -17.19 -0.90
C MET A 519 -35.08 -15.76 -1.17
N TYR A 520 -34.70 -15.45 -2.41
CA TYR A 520 -34.29 -14.10 -2.79
C TYR A 520 -35.40 -13.06 -2.54
N ARG A 521 -36.64 -13.35 -2.92
CA ARG A 521 -37.81 -12.50 -2.67
C ARG A 521 -38.01 -12.25 -1.17
N GLU A 522 -37.97 -13.32 -0.37
CA GLU A 522 -38.07 -13.23 1.09
C GLU A 522 -36.98 -12.30 1.67
N LEU A 523 -35.75 -12.44 1.23
CA LEU A 523 -34.64 -11.57 1.65
C LEU A 523 -34.87 -10.11 1.21
N CYS A 524 -35.40 -9.85 0.02
CA CYS A 524 -35.77 -8.49 -0.39
C CYS A 524 -36.82 -7.86 0.52
N ASP A 525 -37.83 -8.63 0.92
CA ASP A 525 -38.87 -8.14 1.83
C ASP A 525 -38.31 -7.83 3.23
N LEU A 526 -37.40 -8.67 3.75
CA LEU A 526 -36.72 -8.45 5.02
C LEU A 526 -35.76 -7.25 4.98
N SER A 527 -35.11 -7.00 3.86
CA SER A 527 -34.19 -5.86 3.72
C SER A 527 -34.84 -4.49 3.94
N VAL A 528 -36.18 -4.43 3.82
CA VAL A 528 -36.98 -3.19 4.02
C VAL A 528 -37.55 -3.12 5.43
N SER A 529 -37.77 -4.27 6.07
CA SER A 529 -38.52 -4.35 7.34
C SER A 529 -37.64 -4.52 8.58
N GLU A 530 -36.41 -4.97 8.44
CA GLU A 530 -35.51 -5.29 9.55
C GLU A 530 -34.34 -4.34 9.70
N PRO A 531 -33.79 -4.17 10.93
CA PRO A 531 -32.53 -3.53 11.15
C PRO A 531 -31.38 -4.25 10.39
N LEU A 532 -30.39 -3.50 9.89
CA LEU A 532 -29.36 -4.02 8.99
C LEU A 532 -28.58 -5.23 9.58
N ASP A 533 -28.25 -5.21 10.85
CA ASP A 533 -27.53 -6.29 11.52
C ASP A 533 -28.37 -7.57 11.64
N GLN A 534 -29.67 -7.45 11.94
CA GLN A 534 -30.60 -8.58 11.97
C GLN A 534 -30.80 -9.13 10.56
N PHE A 535 -31.04 -8.26 9.59
CA PHE A 535 -31.19 -8.64 8.19
C PHE A 535 -30.00 -9.46 7.66
N VAL A 536 -28.77 -9.05 7.96
CA VAL A 536 -27.60 -9.81 7.51
C VAL A 536 -27.49 -11.16 8.22
N GLY A 537 -27.85 -11.23 9.49
CA GLY A 537 -28.02 -12.51 10.20
C GLY A 537 -29.01 -13.43 9.48
N ASP A 538 -30.14 -12.88 9.03
CA ASP A 538 -31.15 -13.61 8.26
C ASP A 538 -30.65 -14.03 6.88
N VAL A 539 -29.87 -13.20 6.19
CA VAL A 539 -29.23 -13.60 4.93
C VAL A 539 -28.32 -14.81 5.14
N ILE A 540 -27.51 -14.82 6.18
CA ILE A 540 -26.60 -15.93 6.51
C ILE A 540 -27.40 -17.22 6.82
N ALA A 541 -28.48 -17.11 7.57
CA ALA A 541 -29.31 -18.26 7.97
C ALA A 541 -30.17 -18.77 6.83
N LYS A 542 -30.97 -17.90 6.18
CA LYS A 542 -31.99 -18.27 5.17
C LYS A 542 -31.37 -18.66 3.82
N SER A 543 -30.17 -18.13 3.47
CA SER A 543 -29.43 -18.60 2.31
C SER A 543 -28.96 -20.06 2.46
N GLY A 544 -28.95 -20.59 3.69
CA GLY A 544 -28.39 -21.89 4.02
C GLY A 544 -26.86 -21.86 4.24
N TYR A 545 -26.25 -20.68 4.22
CA TYR A 545 -24.80 -20.55 4.36
C TYR A 545 -24.31 -21.01 5.74
N GLU A 546 -25.01 -20.65 6.79
CA GLU A 546 -24.71 -21.09 8.15
C GLU A 546 -24.77 -22.62 8.30
N ALA A 547 -25.78 -23.25 7.70
CA ALA A 547 -25.92 -24.72 7.72
C ALA A 547 -24.77 -25.40 6.98
N MET A 548 -24.34 -24.84 5.87
CA MET A 548 -23.15 -25.31 5.13
C MET A 548 -21.89 -25.23 5.98
N LEU A 549 -21.64 -24.11 6.66
CA LEU A 549 -20.47 -23.93 7.51
C LEU A 549 -20.50 -24.89 8.72
N LYS A 550 -21.66 -25.11 9.35
CA LYS A 550 -21.80 -26.09 10.43
C LYS A 550 -21.42 -27.51 9.99
N ALA A 551 -21.68 -27.87 8.73
CA ALA A 551 -21.29 -29.16 8.18
C ALA A 551 -19.76 -29.30 7.91
N MET A 552 -19.01 -28.19 7.82
CA MET A 552 -17.55 -28.18 7.57
C MET A 552 -16.71 -28.38 8.84
N LYS A 553 -17.33 -28.55 10.01
CA LYS A 553 -16.67 -28.74 11.31
C LYS A 553 -15.67 -27.62 11.65
N GLU A 554 -14.41 -27.97 11.97
CA GLU A 554 -13.37 -27.04 12.45
C GLU A 554 -13.07 -25.88 11.48
N GLU A 555 -12.98 -26.15 10.18
CA GLU A 555 -12.78 -25.11 9.16
C GLU A 555 -14.01 -24.18 9.07
N GLY A 556 -15.19 -24.74 9.25
CA GLY A 556 -16.46 -23.99 9.27
C GLY A 556 -16.60 -23.09 10.49
N GLU A 557 -15.99 -23.43 11.63
CA GLU A 557 -16.05 -22.60 12.84
C GLU A 557 -15.36 -21.25 12.65
N THR A 558 -14.13 -21.23 12.17
CA THR A 558 -13.39 -20.00 11.84
C THR A 558 -14.14 -19.11 10.85
N ARG A 559 -14.77 -19.72 9.83
CA ARG A 559 -15.59 -18.98 8.86
C ARG A 559 -16.86 -18.42 9.48
N ARG A 560 -17.48 -19.11 10.44
CA ARG A 560 -18.62 -18.62 11.20
C ARG A 560 -18.25 -17.44 12.09
N GLU A 561 -17.08 -17.51 12.74
CA GLU A 561 -16.54 -16.36 13.50
C GLU A 561 -16.35 -15.13 12.59
N ASN A 562 -15.81 -15.33 11.37
CA ASN A 562 -15.68 -14.27 10.39
C ASN A 562 -17.03 -13.65 10.00
N LEU A 563 -18.07 -14.46 9.81
CA LEU A 563 -19.42 -13.96 9.55
C LEU A 563 -20.03 -13.24 10.75
N GLY A 564 -19.77 -13.72 11.98
CA GLY A 564 -20.13 -13.00 13.20
C GLY A 564 -19.47 -11.62 13.29
N GLN A 565 -18.21 -11.53 12.86
CA GLN A 565 -17.50 -10.25 12.77
C GLN A 565 -18.06 -9.34 11.68
N LEU A 566 -18.55 -9.89 10.54
CA LEU A 566 -19.24 -9.13 9.52
C LEU A 566 -20.52 -8.48 10.06
N VAL A 567 -21.34 -9.26 10.80
CA VAL A 567 -22.57 -8.74 11.46
C VAL A 567 -22.21 -7.64 12.45
N SER A 568 -21.15 -7.81 13.23
CA SER A 568 -20.66 -6.77 14.16
C SER A 568 -20.22 -5.50 13.42
N SER A 569 -19.53 -5.62 12.28
CA SER A 569 -19.13 -4.48 11.46
C SER A 569 -20.32 -3.71 10.92
N ILE A 570 -21.36 -4.43 10.47
CA ILE A 570 -22.61 -3.82 9.99
C ILE A 570 -23.36 -3.10 11.11
N LYS A 571 -23.39 -3.69 12.30
CA LYS A 571 -24.00 -3.04 13.48
C LYS A 571 -23.27 -1.75 13.82
N THR A 572 -21.93 -1.77 13.83
CA THR A 572 -21.12 -0.57 14.06
C THR A 572 -21.39 0.50 13.01
N TYR A 573 -21.50 0.11 11.74
CA TYR A 573 -21.87 1.01 10.65
C TYR A 573 -23.26 1.64 10.88
N ALA A 574 -24.26 0.82 11.27
CA ALA A 574 -25.60 1.29 11.56
C ALA A 574 -25.64 2.24 12.77
N ASP A 575 -24.91 1.93 13.84
CA ASP A 575 -24.82 2.77 15.03
C ASP A 575 -24.14 4.13 14.73
N GLN A 576 -23.16 4.15 13.82
CA GLN A 576 -22.45 5.38 13.43
C GLN A 576 -23.26 6.28 12.48
N ASN A 577 -24.09 5.70 11.63
CA ASN A 577 -24.84 6.44 10.61
C ASN A 577 -26.32 6.66 11.00
N GLY A 578 -26.83 6.02 12.06
CA GLY A 578 -28.19 6.21 12.59
C GLY A 578 -29.27 6.01 11.50
N GLU A 579 -30.15 7.00 11.34
CA GLU A 579 -31.23 6.95 10.34
C GLU A 579 -30.77 6.98 8.88
N ASP A 580 -29.53 7.42 8.61
CA ASP A 580 -28.94 7.44 7.27
C ASP A 580 -28.28 6.12 6.89
N ALA A 581 -28.24 5.14 7.80
CA ALA A 581 -27.64 3.84 7.54
C ALA A 581 -28.46 3.04 6.51
N THR A 582 -27.83 2.74 5.38
CA THR A 582 -28.45 1.94 4.31
C THR A 582 -27.56 0.77 3.91
N LEU A 583 -28.18 -0.29 3.39
CA LEU A 583 -27.45 -1.45 2.88
C LEU A 583 -26.49 -1.07 1.73
N SER A 584 -26.91 -0.17 0.84
CA SER A 584 -26.07 0.35 -0.23
C SER A 584 -24.87 1.11 0.31
N GLY A 585 -25.08 1.96 1.33
CA GLY A 585 -24.00 2.71 1.97
C GLY A 585 -22.97 1.81 2.66
N PHE A 586 -23.41 0.74 3.33
CA PHE A 586 -22.50 -0.26 3.89
C PHE A 586 -21.65 -0.93 2.81
N LEU A 587 -22.27 -1.37 1.71
CA LEU A 587 -21.53 -1.99 0.60
C LEU A 587 -20.54 -1.02 -0.07
N GLU A 588 -20.84 0.26 -0.11
CA GLU A 588 -19.92 1.30 -0.57
C GLU A 588 -18.72 1.44 0.38
N GLU A 589 -18.99 1.48 1.70
CA GLU A 589 -17.92 1.56 2.70
C GLU A 589 -17.00 0.36 2.59
N VAL A 590 -17.56 -0.86 2.53
CA VAL A 590 -16.77 -2.10 2.33
C VAL A 590 -15.93 -2.05 1.05
N ALA A 591 -16.49 -1.57 -0.06
CA ALA A 591 -15.76 -1.46 -1.32
C ALA A 591 -14.59 -0.47 -1.25
N LEU A 592 -14.66 0.52 -0.38
CA LEU A 592 -13.67 1.59 -0.24
C LEU A 592 -12.64 1.35 0.88
N ILE A 593 -12.75 0.26 1.66
CA ILE A 593 -11.80 -0.09 2.73
C ILE A 593 -10.45 -0.50 2.14
N SER A 594 -9.36 0.03 2.71
CA SER A 594 -7.97 -0.34 2.41
C SER A 594 -7.35 -1.18 3.53
N ASP A 595 -6.20 -1.83 3.25
CA ASP A 595 -5.46 -2.63 4.25
C ASP A 595 -5.02 -1.79 5.45
N LEU A 596 -4.72 -0.50 5.23
CA LEU A 596 -4.32 0.42 6.28
C LEU A 596 -5.47 0.81 7.20
N ASP A 597 -6.71 0.74 6.71
CA ASP A 597 -7.91 1.08 7.50
C ASP A 597 -8.18 0.03 8.59
N SER A 598 -7.70 -1.21 8.42
CA SER A 598 -7.83 -2.30 9.41
C SER A 598 -6.66 -2.39 10.40
N TYR A 599 -5.69 -1.47 10.33
CA TYR A 599 -4.51 -1.50 11.17
C TYR A 599 -4.82 -1.07 12.62
N ASP A 600 -4.68 -2.03 13.57
CA ASP A 600 -4.79 -1.77 15.00
C ASP A 600 -3.45 -1.35 15.60
N ASN A 601 -3.34 -0.09 16.05
CA ASN A 601 -2.13 0.47 16.64
C ASN A 601 -1.84 -0.07 18.05
N ASP A 602 -2.79 -0.66 18.74
CA ASP A 602 -2.69 -0.98 20.16
C ASP A 602 -2.26 -2.43 20.44
N ALA A 603 -2.32 -3.30 19.44
CA ALA A 603 -1.86 -4.68 19.59
C ALA A 603 -0.35 -4.75 19.84
N ASP A 604 0.08 -5.33 20.97
CA ASP A 604 1.50 -5.48 21.30
C ASP A 604 2.13 -6.63 20.50
N SER A 605 2.50 -6.34 19.28
CA SER A 605 3.15 -7.26 18.33
C SER A 605 4.05 -6.52 17.37
N VAL A 606 5.12 -7.17 16.91
CA VAL A 606 6.01 -6.63 15.87
C VAL A 606 5.21 -6.47 14.58
N THR A 607 5.30 -5.31 13.98
CA THR A 607 4.58 -5.05 12.72
C THR A 607 5.48 -5.37 11.53
N MET A 608 5.00 -6.22 10.61
CA MET A 608 5.70 -6.62 9.40
C MET A 608 4.92 -6.16 8.17
N MET A 609 5.57 -5.51 7.21
CA MET A 609 4.89 -5.00 6.02
C MET A 609 5.85 -4.69 4.88
N THR A 610 5.29 -4.52 3.68
CA THR A 610 6.07 -3.93 2.59
C THR A 610 6.36 -2.45 2.87
N ILE A 611 7.46 -1.93 2.32
CA ILE A 611 7.80 -0.51 2.44
C ILE A 611 6.66 0.37 1.90
N HIS A 612 5.98 -0.05 0.83
CA HIS A 612 4.81 0.68 0.30
C HIS A 612 3.66 0.79 1.32
N SER A 613 3.41 -0.28 2.06
CA SER A 613 2.37 -0.28 3.10
C SER A 613 2.74 0.55 4.33
N ALA A 614 4.03 0.89 4.50
CA ALA A 614 4.51 1.72 5.60
C ALA A 614 4.29 3.23 5.38
N MET A 615 3.81 3.63 4.21
CA MET A 615 3.48 5.04 3.94
C MET A 615 2.40 5.53 4.89
N GLY A 616 2.64 6.68 5.53
CA GLY A 616 1.75 7.23 6.57
C GLY A 616 1.97 6.69 7.98
N LEU A 617 2.72 5.58 8.15
CA LEU A 617 3.05 5.01 9.46
C LEU A 617 4.42 5.48 9.95
N GLU A 618 4.69 5.28 11.26
CA GLU A 618 5.96 5.65 11.89
C GLU A 618 6.18 4.84 13.17
N PHE A 619 7.41 4.40 13.39
CA PHE A 619 7.77 3.52 14.51
C PHE A 619 9.04 4.00 15.20
N PRO A 620 9.19 3.79 16.54
CA PRO A 620 10.44 4.04 17.21
C PRO A 620 11.63 3.31 16.60
N TYR A 621 11.48 2.03 16.27
CA TYR A 621 12.51 1.13 15.77
C TYR A 621 12.08 0.53 14.43
N VAL A 622 12.89 0.72 13.41
CA VAL A 622 12.59 0.22 12.05
C VAL A 622 13.72 -0.63 11.51
N PHE A 623 13.38 -1.82 11.05
CA PHE A 623 14.26 -2.75 10.34
C PHE A 623 13.91 -2.75 8.86
N VAL A 624 14.85 -2.45 7.99
CA VAL A 624 14.71 -2.55 6.53
C VAL A 624 15.57 -3.72 6.05
N VAL A 625 14.91 -4.80 5.65
CA VAL A 625 15.58 -6.07 5.37
C VAL A 625 15.81 -6.30 3.88
N GLY A 626 16.87 -7.03 3.55
CA GLY A 626 17.18 -7.40 2.17
C GLY A 626 17.60 -6.22 1.33
N MET A 627 18.45 -5.34 1.87
CA MET A 627 19.08 -4.23 1.15
C MET A 627 20.13 -4.77 0.15
N GLU A 628 19.65 -5.42 -0.90
CA GLU A 628 20.44 -6.15 -1.89
C GLU A 628 20.02 -5.78 -3.31
N ASP A 629 20.96 -5.57 -4.18
CA ASP A 629 20.72 -5.31 -5.60
C ASP A 629 19.93 -6.45 -6.27
N GLY A 630 18.86 -6.12 -6.99
CA GLY A 630 17.93 -7.08 -7.59
C GLY A 630 16.76 -7.44 -6.69
N ILE A 631 16.79 -7.01 -5.41
CA ILE A 631 15.68 -7.06 -4.46
C ILE A 631 15.25 -5.62 -4.16
N PHE A 632 16.17 -4.81 -3.63
CA PHE A 632 15.96 -3.40 -3.32
C PHE A 632 17.26 -2.60 -3.57
N PRO A 633 17.38 -1.94 -4.73
CA PRO A 633 16.38 -1.77 -5.81
C PRO A 633 16.06 -3.08 -6.55
N GLY A 634 14.85 -3.15 -7.09
CA GLY A 634 14.40 -4.26 -7.92
C GLY A 634 15.20 -4.37 -9.21
N GLU A 635 15.33 -5.61 -9.77
CA GLU A 635 16.14 -5.85 -10.96
C GLU A 635 15.76 -4.98 -12.17
N MET A 636 14.44 -4.76 -12.37
CA MET A 636 13.96 -3.98 -13.51
C MET A 636 14.27 -2.48 -13.40
N ALA A 637 14.41 -1.96 -12.21
CA ALA A 637 14.73 -0.55 -11.99
C ALA A 637 16.11 -0.16 -12.51
N LYS A 638 17.04 -1.11 -12.61
CA LYS A 638 18.41 -0.86 -13.13
C LYS A 638 18.44 -0.45 -14.60
N TYR A 639 17.40 -0.73 -15.35
CA TYR A 639 17.30 -0.45 -16.79
C TYR A 639 16.55 0.85 -17.11
N ASN A 640 15.99 1.52 -16.11
CA ASN A 640 15.21 2.75 -16.28
C ASN A 640 15.52 3.73 -15.15
N GLU A 641 16.03 4.90 -15.50
CA GLU A 641 16.39 5.92 -14.51
C GLU A 641 15.19 6.41 -13.69
N GLU A 642 14.02 6.58 -14.31
CA GLU A 642 12.79 6.97 -13.60
C GLU A 642 12.35 5.92 -12.57
N ASP A 643 12.50 4.63 -12.90
CA ASP A 643 12.14 3.54 -11.99
C ASP A 643 13.18 3.42 -10.86
N MET A 644 14.46 3.71 -11.14
CA MET A 644 15.51 3.79 -10.12
C MET A 644 15.25 4.97 -9.17
N GLU A 645 14.82 6.11 -9.68
CA GLU A 645 14.41 7.24 -8.85
C GLU A 645 13.21 6.91 -7.96
N GLU A 646 12.23 6.12 -8.46
CA GLU A 646 11.09 5.66 -7.65
C GLU A 646 11.54 4.70 -6.55
N GLU A 647 12.41 3.72 -6.85
CA GLU A 647 12.99 2.81 -5.84
C GLU A 647 13.80 3.60 -4.79
N ARG A 648 14.50 4.69 -5.19
CA ARG A 648 15.22 5.55 -4.26
C ARG A 648 14.26 6.36 -3.38
N ARG A 649 13.12 6.83 -3.90
CA ARG A 649 12.06 7.43 -3.08
C ARG A 649 11.48 6.40 -2.10
N LEU A 650 11.34 5.15 -2.53
CA LEU A 650 10.90 4.07 -1.65
C LEU A 650 11.91 3.83 -0.52
N CYS A 651 13.22 3.90 -0.80
CA CYS A 651 14.27 3.84 0.21
C CYS A 651 14.19 5.03 1.19
N TYR A 652 14.01 6.24 0.67
CA TYR A 652 13.77 7.43 1.49
C TYR A 652 12.53 7.28 2.38
N VAL A 653 11.44 6.71 1.85
CA VAL A 653 10.25 6.40 2.65
C VAL A 653 10.60 5.43 3.76
N ALA A 654 11.29 4.32 3.48
CA ALA A 654 11.67 3.33 4.48
C ALA A 654 12.48 3.94 5.63
N ILE A 655 13.53 4.71 5.30
CA ILE A 655 14.40 5.39 6.27
C ILE A 655 13.58 6.35 7.14
N THR A 656 12.72 7.15 6.55
CA THR A 656 11.93 8.18 7.25
C THR A 656 10.76 7.62 8.07
N ARG A 657 10.57 6.29 8.13
CA ARG A 657 9.60 5.67 9.05
C ARG A 657 10.15 5.57 10.46
N ALA A 658 11.48 5.57 10.64
CA ALA A 658 12.13 5.47 11.94
C ALA A 658 12.07 6.80 12.71
N LYS A 659 11.78 6.70 14.03
CA LYS A 659 11.80 7.83 14.95
C LYS A 659 13.12 7.89 15.71
N LYS A 660 13.55 6.76 16.30
CA LYS A 660 14.71 6.68 17.18
C LYS A 660 15.87 5.98 16.51
N GLU A 661 15.67 4.77 16.02
CA GLU A 661 16.73 3.92 15.48
C GLU A 661 16.31 3.26 14.18
N LEU A 662 17.26 3.13 13.27
CA LEU A 662 17.11 2.51 11.97
C LEU A 662 18.16 1.41 11.79
N TYR A 663 17.69 0.22 11.42
CA TYR A 663 18.48 -0.97 11.15
C TYR A 663 18.31 -1.36 9.69
N LEU A 664 19.41 -1.42 8.96
CA LEU A 664 19.46 -1.88 7.57
C LEU A 664 20.18 -3.23 7.55
N SER A 665 19.67 -4.20 6.78
CA SER A 665 20.34 -5.50 6.71
C SER A 665 20.52 -5.99 5.28
N THR A 666 21.65 -6.72 5.08
CA THR A 666 21.99 -7.42 3.84
C THR A 666 22.34 -8.87 4.16
N SER A 667 22.07 -9.79 3.25
CA SER A 667 22.50 -11.19 3.38
C SER A 667 23.45 -11.57 2.26
N ARG A 668 24.54 -12.30 2.59
CA ARG A 668 25.49 -12.78 1.56
C ARG A 668 24.87 -13.78 0.60
N THR A 669 23.95 -14.58 1.10
CA THR A 669 23.13 -15.50 0.31
C THR A 669 21.70 -15.42 0.77
N ARG A 670 20.74 -15.46 -0.14
CA ARG A 670 19.32 -15.43 0.16
C ARG A 670 18.55 -16.38 -0.75
N MET A 671 17.68 -17.20 -0.17
CA MET A 671 16.76 -18.05 -0.90
C MET A 671 15.45 -17.32 -1.17
N ILE A 672 15.14 -17.05 -2.43
CA ILE A 672 13.88 -16.47 -2.88
C ILE A 672 13.31 -17.31 -4.01
N PHE A 673 12.02 -17.66 -3.93
CA PHE A 673 11.31 -18.50 -4.90
C PHE A 673 12.02 -19.85 -5.17
N GLY A 674 12.59 -20.46 -4.10
CA GLY A 674 13.27 -21.76 -4.19
C GLY A 674 14.67 -21.68 -4.83
N GLN A 675 15.20 -20.51 -5.10
CA GLN A 675 16.55 -20.31 -5.64
C GLN A 675 17.42 -19.53 -4.66
N THR A 676 18.56 -20.09 -4.30
CA THR A 676 19.57 -19.38 -3.52
C THR A 676 20.35 -18.45 -4.46
N ARG A 677 20.33 -17.16 -4.15
CA ARG A 677 21.04 -16.11 -4.88
C ARG A 677 22.09 -15.44 -4.00
N ARG A 678 23.11 -14.93 -4.63
CA ARG A 678 24.14 -14.10 -4.00
C ARG A 678 24.11 -12.74 -4.67
N ASN A 679 23.40 -11.80 -4.06
CA ASN A 679 23.28 -10.44 -4.57
C ASN A 679 24.33 -9.53 -3.94
N PRO A 680 24.83 -8.51 -4.67
CA PRO A 680 25.62 -7.43 -4.07
C PRO A 680 24.77 -6.65 -3.06
N PRO A 681 25.38 -5.97 -2.07
CA PRO A 681 24.69 -4.99 -1.26
C PRO A 681 24.00 -3.93 -2.12
N SER A 682 22.88 -3.41 -1.66
CA SER A 682 22.10 -2.38 -2.35
C SER A 682 22.95 -1.15 -2.70
N ALA A 683 22.77 -0.62 -3.91
CA ALA A 683 23.36 0.65 -4.32
C ALA A 683 23.00 1.79 -3.35
N PHE A 684 21.82 1.75 -2.74
CA PHE A 684 21.37 2.77 -1.79
C PHE A 684 22.20 2.83 -0.51
N LEU A 685 22.82 1.73 -0.07
CA LEU A 685 23.75 1.73 1.06
C LEU A 685 24.99 2.56 0.76
N SER A 686 25.50 2.49 -0.47
CA SER A 686 26.64 3.31 -0.89
C SER A 686 26.33 4.79 -1.06
N GLU A 687 25.05 5.15 -1.15
CA GLU A 687 24.57 6.54 -1.22
C GLU A 687 24.44 7.20 0.16
N ILE A 688 24.42 6.43 1.24
CA ILE A 688 24.46 6.95 2.61
C ILE A 688 25.90 7.37 2.93
N ASP A 689 26.07 8.52 3.60
CA ASP A 689 27.37 8.95 4.09
C ASP A 689 27.93 7.90 5.07
N PRO A 690 29.13 7.32 4.81
CA PRO A 690 29.72 6.31 5.70
C PRO A 690 29.89 6.76 7.16
N GLY A 691 30.01 8.07 7.41
CA GLY A 691 30.09 8.61 8.77
C GLY A 691 28.81 8.41 9.59
N LEU A 692 27.67 8.18 8.92
CA LEU A 692 26.35 7.95 9.53
C LEU A 692 26.07 6.48 9.82
N LEU A 693 26.88 5.55 9.27
CA LEU A 693 26.70 4.12 9.42
C LEU A 693 27.49 3.57 10.62
N ASP A 694 26.86 2.61 11.32
CA ASP A 694 27.50 1.69 12.26
C ASP A 694 27.43 0.29 11.65
N GLU A 695 28.56 -0.19 11.11
CA GLU A 695 28.61 -1.43 10.34
C GLU A 695 28.98 -2.62 11.22
N THR A 696 28.15 -3.64 11.21
CA THR A 696 28.36 -4.90 11.91
C THR A 696 28.13 -6.08 10.98
N GLN A 697 28.65 -7.25 11.32
CA GLN A 697 28.47 -8.45 10.51
C GLN A 697 28.34 -9.70 11.38
N SER A 698 27.74 -10.74 10.81
CA SER A 698 27.59 -12.02 11.46
C SER A 698 28.93 -12.55 11.98
N PRO A 699 28.98 -13.07 13.24
CA PRO A 699 30.18 -13.70 13.79
C PRO A 699 30.72 -14.83 12.90
N GLU A 700 29.86 -15.51 12.14
CA GLU A 700 30.28 -16.55 11.19
C GLU A 700 31.15 -16.00 10.04
N LEU A 701 30.96 -14.72 9.71
CA LEU A 701 31.72 -14.05 8.68
C LEU A 701 33.07 -13.53 9.18
N THR A 702 33.20 -13.26 10.47
CA THR A 702 34.45 -12.81 11.10
C THR A 702 35.43 -13.96 11.31
N GLY A 703 34.95 -15.20 11.42
CA GLY A 703 35.76 -16.40 11.66
C GLY A 703 36.57 -16.92 10.47
N TYR A 704 36.33 -16.44 9.26
CA TYR A 704 37.08 -16.89 8.06
C TYR A 704 38.35 -16.08 7.73
N GLY A 705 38.67 -15.08 8.51
CA GLY A 705 39.83 -14.22 8.32
C GLY A 705 41.02 -14.43 9.26
N GLY A 706 40.94 -15.35 10.20
CA GLY A 706 42.01 -15.53 11.19
C GLY A 706 42.23 -16.97 11.61
N GLY A 707 43.07 -17.70 10.87
CA GLY A 707 43.44 -19.03 11.38
C GLY A 707 44.08 -20.02 10.44
N PHE A 708 44.90 -19.62 9.50
CA PHE A 708 45.94 -20.50 8.99
C PHE A 708 47.31 -20.03 9.48
N GLY A 709 47.59 -20.30 10.73
CA GLY A 709 48.94 -20.02 11.27
C GLY A 709 48.95 -20.01 12.78
N ALA A 710 48.79 -21.13 13.43
CA ALA A 710 49.53 -21.49 14.67
C ALA A 710 48.92 -22.78 15.24
N GLY A 711 49.73 -23.80 15.29
CA GLY A 711 49.48 -24.97 16.15
C GLY A 711 49.76 -26.34 15.58
N TYR A 712 50.86 -26.54 14.90
CA TYR A 712 51.47 -27.88 14.90
C TYR A 712 52.74 -27.82 15.75
N GLY A 713 52.60 -28.44 16.90
CA GLY A 713 53.67 -28.70 17.86
C GLY A 713 54.82 -29.39 17.21
N SER A 714 55.95 -28.87 17.48
CA SER A 714 57.29 -29.36 17.26
C SER A 714 57.40 -30.81 17.72
N TYR A 715 57.63 -31.77 16.84
CA TYR A 715 58.35 -32.97 17.10
C TYR A 715 59.70 -32.90 16.36
N SER A 716 60.73 -32.66 17.14
CA SER A 716 62.12 -32.80 16.77
C SER A 716 62.47 -34.24 16.45
N THR A 717 62.93 -34.50 15.21
CA THR A 717 63.86 -35.62 14.96
C THR A 717 65.00 -35.14 14.08
N ASN A 718 66.18 -35.11 14.69
CA ASN A 718 67.49 -35.01 14.05
C ASN A 718 67.72 -36.15 13.07
N VAL A 719 68.10 -35.85 11.83
CA VAL A 719 69.12 -36.64 11.10
C VAL A 719 69.79 -35.67 10.07
N PRO A 720 71.13 -35.73 9.96
CA PRO A 720 71.89 -34.74 9.14
C PRO A 720 72.27 -35.30 7.76
N GLY A 721 72.43 -34.37 6.81
CA GLY A 721 73.32 -34.68 5.67
C GLY A 721 72.80 -34.42 4.28
N GLY A 722 73.45 -33.57 3.57
CA GLY A 722 73.45 -33.63 2.10
C GLY A 722 73.42 -32.27 1.36
N ARG A 723 74.53 -31.77 1.03
CA ARG A 723 74.95 -30.70 0.17
C ARG A 723 74.25 -30.54 -1.19
N SER A 724 74.26 -29.27 -1.62
CA SER A 724 74.47 -28.65 -2.93
C SER A 724 73.14 -28.12 -3.54
N GLY A 725 72.99 -26.86 -3.81
CA GLY A 725 73.82 -25.89 -4.46
C GLY A 725 73.23 -25.60 -5.82
N TYR A 726 72.59 -24.48 -6.01
CA TYR A 726 72.87 -23.57 -7.14
C TYR A 726 71.88 -22.36 -7.09
N SER A 727 72.37 -21.27 -6.87
CA SER A 727 72.25 -19.91 -7.26
C SER A 727 71.42 -19.59 -8.53
N GLY A 728 70.69 -18.50 -8.47
CA GLY A 728 70.16 -17.84 -9.61
C GLY A 728 69.34 -16.62 -9.22
N ALA A 729 70.02 -15.53 -9.00
CA ALA A 729 69.48 -14.19 -8.77
C ALA A 729 69.05 -13.48 -10.07
N SER A 730 68.09 -12.62 -10.00
CA SER A 730 68.15 -11.21 -10.48
C SER A 730 66.77 -10.59 -10.40
N ARG A 731 66.65 -9.57 -9.58
CA ARG A 731 66.66 -8.13 -9.91
C ARG A 731 65.49 -7.79 -10.86
N GLY A 732 64.50 -7.00 -10.55
CA GLY A 732 64.53 -5.69 -9.92
C GLY A 732 64.47 -4.60 -10.98
N TYR A 733 63.49 -3.71 -10.87
CA TYR A 733 63.46 -2.28 -11.19
C TYR A 733 62.02 -1.83 -11.26
N LEU A 734 61.49 -1.04 -10.36
CA LEU A 734 61.61 0.38 -10.08
C LEU A 734 61.22 1.32 -11.24
N ASN A 735 60.14 2.06 -10.93
CA ASN A 735 59.87 3.48 -11.16
C ASN A 735 59.99 4.07 -12.57
N SER A 736 58.94 4.82 -12.95
CA SER A 736 59.09 6.30 -12.94
C SER A 736 57.82 6.99 -13.45
N GLU A 737 57.46 8.03 -12.70
CA GLU A 737 56.65 9.18 -13.06
C GLU A 737 57.01 9.75 -14.44
N TYR A 738 56.04 10.37 -15.11
CA TYR A 738 56.21 11.69 -15.70
C TYR A 738 54.88 12.43 -15.90
N ASN A 739 54.80 13.56 -15.27
CA ASN A 739 53.98 14.72 -15.57
C ASN A 739 54.22 15.27 -16.97
N ALA A 740 53.17 15.77 -17.63
CA ALA A 740 53.19 17.11 -18.21
C ALA A 740 51.86 17.50 -18.89
N ARG A 741 51.22 18.54 -18.40
CA ARG A 741 50.45 19.52 -19.18
C ARG A 741 51.47 20.42 -19.93
N PRO A 742 51.10 21.27 -20.93
CA PRO A 742 49.97 22.15 -20.97
C PRO A 742 49.43 22.63 -22.37
N ARG A 743 48.26 23.32 -22.31
CA ARG A 743 47.92 24.57 -23.03
C ARG A 743 47.57 24.63 -24.51
N GLY A 744 46.43 25.26 -24.70
CA GLY A 744 46.13 26.34 -25.70
C GLY A 744 45.13 25.86 -26.75
N GLY A 745 44.04 26.51 -27.13
CA GLY A 745 43.53 27.81 -26.86
C GLY A 745 42.76 28.24 -28.10
N PHE A 746 41.67 29.00 -27.93
CA PHE A 746 40.86 29.72 -28.94
C PHE A 746 40.05 28.90 -29.94
N GLY A 747 38.78 29.20 -30.26
CA GLY A 747 37.97 30.36 -30.06
C GLY A 747 36.90 30.40 -31.15
N GLY A 748 35.74 30.99 -30.85
CA GLY A 748 34.80 31.55 -31.84
C GLY A 748 33.84 30.52 -32.47
N GLY A 749 32.56 30.59 -32.51
CA GLY A 749 31.69 31.73 -32.49
C GLY A 749 30.65 31.56 -33.59
N TYR A 750 29.36 31.82 -33.27
CA TYR A 750 28.24 32.18 -34.14
C TYR A 750 27.56 31.07 -35.00
N SER A 751 26.35 30.81 -34.73
CA SER A 751 25.04 31.39 -35.06
C SER A 751 24.33 30.69 -36.23
N SER A 752 23.07 30.47 -35.98
CA SER A 752 21.85 30.56 -36.80
C SER A 752 21.62 29.64 -38.02
N GLY A 753 20.46 29.02 -38.00
CA GLY A 753 19.54 29.29 -39.09
C GLY A 753 19.06 28.13 -39.91
N PHE A 754 17.78 27.84 -39.71
CA PHE A 754 16.76 27.55 -40.72
C PHE A 754 16.84 26.38 -41.78
N ALA A 755 15.75 25.61 -41.72
CA ALA A 755 14.87 25.25 -42.82
C ALA A 755 15.14 23.99 -43.67
N SER A 756 14.13 23.09 -43.53
CA SER A 756 13.25 22.50 -44.59
C SER A 756 13.81 21.63 -45.71
N GLY A 757 13.04 20.58 -45.90
CA GLY A 757 12.89 19.88 -47.20
C GLY A 757 13.73 18.61 -47.32
N GLY A 758 13.18 17.45 -47.41
CA GLY A 758 12.28 16.94 -48.37
C GLY A 758 12.92 15.87 -49.25
N HIS A 759 12.24 14.77 -49.39
CA HIS A 759 12.30 13.82 -50.47
C HIS A 759 13.26 12.63 -50.49
N GLU A 760 12.58 11.49 -50.54
CA GLU A 760 12.67 10.34 -51.46
C GLU A 760 13.74 9.27 -51.29
N SER A 761 13.17 8.08 -51.12
CA SER A 761 13.75 6.76 -51.43
C SER A 761 14.14 6.67 -52.96
N PRO A 762 14.85 5.68 -53.50
CA PRO A 762 14.45 4.27 -53.40
C PRO A 762 15.59 3.19 -53.54
N ASN A 763 15.16 1.93 -53.30
CA ASN A 763 15.59 0.67 -53.98
C ASN A 763 17.05 0.20 -53.87
N SER A 764 17.40 -1.04 -53.75
CA SER A 764 16.84 -2.39 -53.92
C SER A 764 18.05 -3.37 -54.02
N TYR A 765 17.75 -4.69 -54.07
CA TYR A 765 18.64 -5.85 -54.34
C TYR A 765 19.45 -6.35 -53.12
N GLY A 766 19.36 -7.60 -52.68
CA GLY A 766 18.99 -8.88 -53.29
C GLY A 766 20.02 -9.90 -52.93
N GLY A 767 19.64 -11.06 -52.43
CA GLY A 767 20.59 -12.10 -52.18
C GLY A 767 20.04 -13.26 -51.35
N ARG A 768 19.43 -14.21 -52.01
CA ARG A 768 19.04 -15.53 -51.51
C ARG A 768 20.27 -16.32 -51.02
N HIS A 769 20.10 -17.17 -49.97
CA HIS A 769 20.42 -18.59 -50.06
C HIS A 769 19.61 -19.41 -49.06
N GLN A 770 18.89 -20.38 -49.64
CA GLN A 770 18.25 -21.54 -49.03
C GLN A 770 19.31 -22.57 -48.63
N VAL A 771 18.97 -23.42 -47.68
CA VAL A 771 19.02 -24.90 -47.74
C VAL A 771 18.40 -25.44 -46.43
N GLN A 772 17.21 -26.04 -46.50
CA GLN A 772 16.76 -27.43 -46.37
C GLN A 772 17.08 -28.08 -45.02
N SER A 773 16.11 -28.37 -44.18
CA SER A 773 15.08 -29.45 -44.12
C SER A 773 15.63 -30.83 -43.80
N THR A 774 15.10 -31.42 -42.78
CA THR A 774 14.63 -32.84 -42.55
C THR A 774 14.18 -32.89 -41.11
N GLY A 775 13.08 -33.33 -40.66
CA GLY A 775 12.02 -34.21 -41.17
C GLY A 775 11.91 -35.41 -40.21
N PHE A 776 10.67 -35.77 -39.87
CA PHE A 776 10.20 -36.99 -39.21
C PHE A 776 10.22 -36.92 -37.64
N GLY A 777 9.20 -37.33 -36.93
CA GLY A 777 7.91 -37.92 -37.27
C GLY A 777 7.28 -38.46 -35.99
N SER A 778 6.04 -38.24 -35.87
CA SER A 778 4.94 -38.89 -35.17
C SER A 778 5.18 -40.14 -34.34
N GLY A 779 4.44 -40.26 -33.23
CA GLY A 779 4.13 -41.55 -32.61
C GLY A 779 3.28 -41.47 -31.36
N TYR A 780 1.99 -41.63 -31.52
CA TYR A 780 0.97 -41.91 -30.49
C TYR A 780 1.26 -43.20 -29.69
N GLY A 781 0.80 -43.22 -28.43
CA GLY A 781 0.67 -44.50 -27.70
C GLY A 781 0.15 -44.33 -26.27
N ARG A 782 -1.11 -44.67 -26.12
CA ARG A 782 -1.91 -44.76 -24.87
C ARG A 782 -1.54 -45.98 -24.04
N SER A 783 -1.70 -45.84 -22.73
CA SER A 783 -2.52 -46.64 -21.80
C SER A 783 -1.92 -47.77 -20.92
N ARG A 784 -2.28 -47.62 -19.67
CA ARG A 784 -2.78 -48.58 -18.66
C ARG A 784 -1.83 -49.51 -17.94
N SER A 785 -1.73 -49.30 -16.65
CA SER A 785 -2.18 -50.11 -15.48
C SER A 785 -1.40 -51.36 -15.09
N ALA A 786 -1.13 -51.34 -13.80
CA ALA A 786 -1.25 -52.41 -12.80
C ALA A 786 -0.10 -53.41 -12.60
N GLY A 787 0.28 -53.48 -11.33
CA GLY A 787 0.47 -54.78 -10.71
C GLY A 787 1.86 -55.20 -10.23
N ASN A 788 2.07 -55.02 -8.97
CA ASN A 788 2.58 -55.96 -7.96
C ASN A 788 3.84 -56.82 -8.20
N THR A 789 4.57 -56.89 -7.10
CA THR A 789 5.39 -57.98 -6.51
C THR A 789 6.90 -57.95 -6.69
N ALA A 790 7.56 -57.84 -5.53
CA ALA A 790 8.96 -58.22 -5.30
C ALA A 790 9.14 -59.76 -5.47
N PRO A 791 10.34 -60.35 -5.61
CA PRO A 791 11.34 -60.34 -4.55
C PRO A 791 12.84 -60.43 -4.98
N ALA A 792 13.66 -60.08 -4.01
CA ALA A 792 14.99 -60.55 -3.65
C ALA A 792 15.96 -61.13 -4.70
N GLY A 793 17.22 -60.65 -4.63
CA GLY A 793 18.38 -61.35 -5.18
C GLY A 793 19.68 -60.55 -5.16
N ALA A 794 20.63 -61.06 -4.40
CA ALA A 794 21.95 -60.47 -4.10
C ALA A 794 22.86 -60.33 -5.32
N GLY A 795 23.83 -59.41 -5.23
CA GLY A 795 24.97 -59.34 -6.17
C GLY A 795 25.88 -58.17 -5.91
N THR A 796 26.93 -58.37 -5.22
CA THR A 796 28.09 -57.52 -4.91
C THR A 796 28.80 -57.00 -6.16
N SER A 797 29.21 -55.77 -6.21
CA SER A 797 30.53 -55.30 -6.65
C SER A 797 30.82 -53.85 -6.29
N THR A 798 31.93 -53.71 -5.66
CA THR A 798 32.68 -52.51 -5.24
C THR A 798 33.11 -51.64 -6.40
N LEU A 799 33.00 -50.29 -6.23
CA LEU A 799 34.06 -49.32 -6.59
C LEU A 799 33.89 -47.99 -5.88
N ALA A 800 34.94 -47.53 -5.30
CA ALA A 800 35.33 -46.34 -4.59
C ALA A 800 34.70 -45.04 -5.13
N GLY A 801 34.20 -44.02 -4.33
CA GLY A 801 34.93 -43.30 -3.32
C GLY A 801 34.78 -41.82 -3.62
N ALA A 802 33.90 -41.10 -2.90
CA ALA A 802 34.02 -39.65 -2.62
C ALA A 802 33.48 -39.40 -1.21
N PRO A 803 34.12 -38.54 -0.40
CA PRO A 803 33.82 -38.48 1.02
C PRO A 803 32.49 -37.76 1.29
N SER A 804 31.58 -38.51 1.89
CA SER A 804 30.39 -38.01 2.55
C SER A 804 30.79 -37.13 3.74
N ALA A 805 30.25 -35.93 3.79
CA ALA A 805 30.29 -35.06 4.96
C ALA A 805 29.73 -35.82 6.18
N ALA A 806 30.46 -35.79 7.26
CA ALA A 806 30.04 -36.37 8.53
C ALA A 806 28.75 -35.79 9.03
N PRO A 807 27.84 -36.58 9.62
CA PRO A 807 26.65 -36.04 10.25
C PRO A 807 27.05 -35.23 11.48
N GLN A 808 26.63 -33.98 11.51
CA GLN A 808 26.66 -33.17 12.72
C GLN A 808 25.97 -33.95 13.85
N LYS A 809 26.63 -34.08 14.99
CA LYS A 809 26.07 -34.62 16.23
C LYS A 809 24.80 -33.82 16.54
N LYS A 810 23.64 -34.48 16.47
CA LYS A 810 22.40 -33.98 17.08
C LYS A 810 22.73 -33.73 18.56
N ALA A 811 22.64 -32.46 18.98
CA ALA A 811 22.62 -32.12 20.37
C ALA A 811 21.49 -32.89 21.02
N ALA A 812 21.76 -33.54 22.15
CA ALA A 812 20.75 -34.25 22.93
C ALA A 812 19.63 -33.21 23.21
N ALA A 813 18.39 -33.60 22.93
CA ALA A 813 17.23 -32.76 23.18
C ALA A 813 17.27 -32.32 24.66
N ALA A 814 17.35 -31.01 24.89
CA ALA A 814 17.33 -30.49 26.23
C ALA A 814 15.98 -30.85 26.85
N SER A 815 15.95 -31.65 27.88
CA SER A 815 14.72 -32.03 28.56
C SER A 815 14.36 -30.92 29.58
N TYR A 816 13.27 -30.23 29.29
CA TYR A 816 12.66 -29.28 30.22
C TYR A 816 11.55 -29.98 30.99
N ALA A 817 11.40 -29.63 32.28
CA ALA A 817 10.35 -30.11 33.15
C ALA A 817 9.58 -28.93 33.76
N ALA A 818 8.34 -29.17 34.15
CA ALA A 818 7.57 -28.17 34.87
C ALA A 818 8.30 -27.79 36.18
N GLY A 819 8.49 -26.51 36.40
CA GLY A 819 9.26 -25.99 37.54
C GLY A 819 10.67 -25.50 37.21
N ASP A 820 11.23 -25.90 36.05
CA ASP A 820 12.55 -25.44 35.64
C ASP A 820 12.57 -23.90 35.46
N ILE A 821 13.67 -23.29 35.92
CA ILE A 821 13.93 -21.88 35.62
C ILE A 821 14.75 -21.83 34.35
N VAL A 822 14.25 -21.02 33.39
CA VAL A 822 14.88 -20.86 32.10
C VAL A 822 15.09 -19.39 31.81
N GLU A 823 16.10 -19.08 31.03
CA GLU A 823 16.35 -17.76 30.49
C GLU A 823 16.16 -17.82 28.96
N HIS A 824 15.23 -17.00 28.50
CA HIS A 824 14.97 -16.83 27.08
C HIS A 824 15.68 -15.56 26.60
N ARG A 825 16.34 -15.64 25.45
CA ARG A 825 17.16 -14.52 24.92
C ARG A 825 16.37 -13.21 24.77
N VAL A 826 15.09 -13.28 24.40
CA VAL A 826 14.21 -12.11 24.19
C VAL A 826 13.38 -11.79 25.43
N PHE A 827 12.80 -12.79 26.11
CA PHE A 827 11.83 -12.59 27.18
C PHE A 827 12.43 -12.61 28.59
N GLY A 828 13.74 -12.90 28.71
CA GLY A 828 14.42 -12.96 29.99
C GLY A 828 14.09 -14.21 30.79
N ARG A 829 14.16 -14.09 32.13
CA ARG A 829 13.98 -15.20 33.10
C ARG A 829 12.49 -15.59 33.18
N GLY A 830 12.23 -16.90 33.22
CA GLY A 830 10.88 -17.42 33.36
C GLY A 830 10.88 -18.83 33.94
N LYS A 831 9.71 -19.29 34.43
CA LYS A 831 9.49 -20.60 35.00
C LYS A 831 8.68 -21.47 34.05
N VAL A 832 9.14 -22.66 33.74
CA VAL A 832 8.43 -23.64 32.91
C VAL A 832 7.17 -24.10 33.66
N LEU A 833 6.02 -23.87 33.06
CA LEU A 833 4.72 -24.33 33.56
C LEU A 833 4.42 -25.75 33.08
N LYS A 834 4.72 -26.02 31.82
CA LYS A 834 4.42 -27.29 31.17
C LYS A 834 5.41 -27.57 30.05
N ALA A 835 5.85 -28.81 29.94
CA ALA A 835 6.65 -29.28 28.82
C ALA A 835 5.94 -30.49 28.17
N THR A 836 5.71 -30.41 26.87
CA THR A 836 5.00 -31.46 26.11
C THR A 836 5.92 -32.01 25.03
N PRO A 837 6.40 -33.24 25.13
CA PRO A 837 7.28 -33.83 24.12
C PRO A 837 6.55 -34.02 22.79
N ILE A 838 7.24 -33.72 21.70
CA ILE A 838 6.82 -33.97 20.31
C ILE A 838 7.96 -34.71 19.61
N ALA A 839 7.70 -35.29 18.43
CA ALA A 839 8.70 -36.04 17.68
C ALA A 839 9.95 -35.20 17.38
N GLY A 840 11.01 -35.41 18.19
CA GLY A 840 12.33 -34.74 18.04
C GLY A 840 12.49 -33.37 18.72
N ASP A 841 11.48 -32.88 19.47
CA ASP A 841 11.51 -31.62 20.18
C ASP A 841 10.56 -31.60 21.40
N CYS A 842 10.42 -30.48 22.08
CA CYS A 842 9.50 -30.27 23.19
C CYS A 842 8.84 -28.89 23.11
N ILE A 843 7.51 -28.86 23.20
CA ILE A 843 6.79 -27.59 23.38
C ILE A 843 6.82 -27.22 24.85
N VAL A 844 7.37 -26.07 25.18
CA VAL A 844 7.53 -25.55 26.54
C VAL A 844 6.60 -24.37 26.73
N GLU A 845 5.78 -24.41 27.76
CA GLU A 845 4.95 -23.30 28.22
C GLU A 845 5.63 -22.67 29.43
N ILE A 846 5.99 -21.38 29.33
CA ILE A 846 6.86 -20.70 30.29
C ILE A 846 6.17 -19.44 30.78
N GLN A 847 6.12 -19.25 32.09
CA GLN A 847 5.74 -18.00 32.74
C GLN A 847 6.99 -17.13 32.85
N PHE A 848 7.11 -16.12 32.02
CA PHE A 848 8.17 -15.13 32.11
C PHE A 848 7.82 -14.00 33.07
N ASP A 849 8.82 -13.48 33.78
CA ASP A 849 8.63 -12.47 34.81
C ASP A 849 8.05 -11.15 34.28
N ARG A 850 8.33 -10.79 33.02
CA ARG A 850 7.95 -9.51 32.43
C ARG A 850 6.83 -9.59 31.38
N VAL A 851 6.67 -10.72 30.70
CA VAL A 851 5.79 -10.81 29.53
C VAL A 851 4.70 -11.88 29.66
N GLY A 852 4.51 -12.44 30.88
CA GLY A 852 3.48 -13.44 31.14
C GLY A 852 3.77 -14.80 30.53
N VAL A 853 2.71 -15.61 30.29
CA VAL A 853 2.84 -16.97 29.78
C VAL A 853 3.05 -16.98 28.27
N LYS A 854 4.12 -17.70 27.83
CA LYS A 854 4.41 -17.93 26.40
C LYS A 854 4.65 -19.40 26.13
N LYS A 855 4.30 -19.85 24.92
CA LYS A 855 4.58 -21.21 24.40
C LYS A 855 5.65 -21.14 23.34
N THR A 856 6.64 -22.04 23.42
CA THR A 856 7.74 -22.07 22.45
C THR A 856 8.26 -23.50 22.26
N MET A 857 9.01 -23.75 21.17
CA MET A 857 9.67 -25.03 20.91
C MET A 857 11.10 -25.01 21.47
N ALA A 858 11.45 -26.02 22.29
CA ALA A 858 12.67 -26.03 23.06
C ALA A 858 13.97 -26.02 22.25
N ASN A 859 14.02 -26.69 21.11
CA ASN A 859 15.22 -26.76 20.24
C ASN A 859 15.44 -25.50 19.39
N TYR A 860 14.39 -24.67 19.22
CA TYR A 860 14.43 -23.48 18.38
C TYR A 860 14.38 -22.18 19.18
N ALA A 861 13.85 -22.26 20.39
CA ALA A 861 13.89 -21.11 21.28
C ALA A 861 15.31 -20.96 21.86
N PRO A 862 15.84 -19.75 21.93
CA PRO A 862 17.13 -19.50 22.62
C PRO A 862 16.94 -19.60 24.13
N LEU A 863 16.57 -20.79 24.62
CA LEU A 863 16.34 -21.10 26.02
C LEU A 863 17.61 -21.69 26.64
N LYS A 864 18.02 -21.13 27.79
CA LYS A 864 19.04 -21.74 28.65
C LYS A 864 18.41 -22.11 29.98
N LYS A 865 18.66 -23.32 30.44
CA LYS A 865 18.29 -23.72 31.80
C LYS A 865 19.23 -23.03 32.79
N VAL A 866 18.69 -22.35 33.76
CA VAL A 866 19.44 -21.68 34.82
C VAL A 866 19.37 -22.57 36.05
N GLU A 867 20.51 -23.09 36.50
CA GLU A 867 20.62 -23.77 37.79
C GLU A 867 20.51 -22.72 38.89
N GLU A 868 19.68 -22.98 39.91
CA GLU A 868 19.53 -22.08 41.08
C GLU A 868 20.81 -21.85 41.83
#